data_d959cc00c2c943cb9d5745ed593b1cdc
#
_entry.id   d959cc00c2c943cb9d5745ed593b1cdc
#
_cell.length_a   1.000
_cell.length_b   1.000
_cell.length_c   1.000
_cell.angle_alpha   90.00
_cell.angle_beta   90.00
_cell.angle_gamma   90.00
#
_symmetry.space_group_name_H-M   'P 1'
#
loop_
_entity.id
_entity.type
_entity.pdbx_description
1 polymer ?
#
loop_
_entity_poly.entity_id
_entity_poly.type
_entity_poly.pdbx_seq_one_letter_code
_entity_poly.pdbx_strand_id
1 'polypeptide(L)'
;MEKLKALVPETLKRRILASTADDLLSTSSSLLDFFDPLPLFHRIVGELTDSESGLCSKDKKVALESKLKGNECFSRGDFPDAVQFYSKALRFAPAGVDEMGKDLVSVLYVNRAFAFYKMGLLVECLRDSSRALSNSPGYIKAWFRRGKANASLGNHEDALRDLTISMKLEFSLSGKRQIENEMKMILDRSKEKTSSLQKSGSLQTSDECRLDIPDEPCQIKLQCVSTTTKGRGLTTLADIPEASLVHEEDPYAAIILKHCRESHCHFCFNELPMDSLPCPSCLIPLYCSQLCQVQASGDKMHDTAIDGSFIYKFSDDLQKYISDVVSVKFSSSCSKNFTEHGHECGGLHWPLVLPSEVVLAGRVLAKYIEQQRPSSLNLSLRGLWDLCHNYAQLPPESKLEFHVYSIVLMQCLQHSYGSEFAISGETIAQLVILLSQIRVNSMAIVRMTSFHAIGSLRQHPEFSPAADASTISMKQMKVGQAVYLAGSMFNHSCQPNIHAYFVSRTLYVRATEFVARGSELELSYGPQVGQLDCKDRQQFLEDHYSFSCKCSGCSQLNLSDLVLNSYQCVKMNCYGVVLDSHVVEYENQKLHSFLGPPGMINSNLKVDNCRIDSISKIARYVLENNHLVKPGCCLNCGTERDLESSHSAINEADICFRGMHLLPVRSLLMRFRMH
;
A
#
# COMPACT_ATOMS: atom_id res chain seq x y z
N MET A 1 1.84 -10.26 -24.04
CA MET A 1 3.24 -9.86 -23.81
C MET A 1 4.20 -11.01 -24.17
N GLU A 2 4.01 -12.23 -23.66
CA GLU A 2 4.88 -13.39 -23.98
C GLU A 2 5.02 -13.65 -25.49
N LYS A 3 3.91 -13.52 -26.24
CA LYS A 3 3.94 -13.64 -27.71
C LYS A 3 4.86 -12.61 -28.36
N LEU A 4 4.89 -11.37 -27.88
CA LEU A 4 5.79 -10.33 -28.42
C LEU A 4 7.27 -10.67 -28.12
N LYS A 5 7.58 -11.11 -26.90
CA LYS A 5 8.94 -11.55 -26.52
C LYS A 5 9.40 -12.72 -27.37
N ALA A 6 8.50 -13.66 -27.68
CA ALA A 6 8.82 -14.83 -28.51
C ALA A 6 9.15 -14.49 -29.98
N LEU A 7 8.54 -13.42 -30.51
CA LEU A 7 8.76 -12.98 -31.90
C LEU A 7 10.10 -12.29 -32.13
N VAL A 8 10.73 -11.74 -31.08
CA VAL A 8 11.99 -11.00 -31.21
C VAL A 8 13.06 -11.92 -31.79
N PRO A 9 13.75 -11.54 -32.89
CA PRO A 9 14.80 -12.34 -33.49
C PRO A 9 15.93 -12.67 -32.52
N GLU A 10 16.46 -13.88 -32.58
CA GLU A 10 17.44 -14.37 -31.62
C GLU A 10 18.71 -13.51 -31.57
N THR A 11 19.12 -12.95 -32.73
CA THR A 11 20.25 -12.03 -32.82
C THR A 11 20.01 -10.74 -32.04
N LEU A 12 18.79 -10.17 -32.13
CA LEU A 12 18.40 -8.97 -31.38
C LEU A 12 18.22 -9.27 -29.89
N LYS A 13 17.63 -10.43 -29.54
CA LYS A 13 17.56 -10.88 -28.12
C LYS A 13 18.95 -10.91 -27.51
N ARG A 14 19.91 -11.62 -28.12
CA ARG A 14 21.28 -11.73 -27.59
C ARG A 14 21.92 -10.37 -27.38
N ARG A 15 21.72 -9.45 -28.33
CA ARG A 15 22.23 -8.08 -28.22
C ARG A 15 21.61 -7.32 -27.05
N ILE A 16 20.28 -7.43 -26.81
CA ILE A 16 19.60 -6.82 -25.69
C ILE A 16 20.05 -7.47 -24.36
N LEU A 17 20.13 -8.80 -24.28
CA LEU A 17 20.53 -9.51 -23.08
C LEU A 17 21.96 -9.14 -22.63
N ALA A 18 22.86 -8.88 -23.58
CA ALA A 18 24.25 -8.48 -23.32
C ALA A 18 24.44 -6.96 -23.20
N SER A 19 23.39 -6.14 -23.41
CA SER A 19 23.52 -4.68 -23.49
C SER A 19 23.89 -4.03 -22.17
N THR A 20 24.60 -2.92 -22.27
CA THR A 20 24.87 -1.96 -21.20
C THR A 20 24.03 -0.69 -21.36
N ALA A 21 24.16 0.28 -20.49
CA ALA A 21 23.43 1.54 -20.60
C ALA A 21 23.78 2.30 -21.89
N ASP A 22 25.01 2.17 -22.39
CA ASP A 22 25.49 2.84 -23.61
C ASP A 22 24.86 2.24 -24.88
N ASP A 23 24.42 0.98 -24.82
CA ASP A 23 23.81 0.28 -25.96
C ASP A 23 22.30 0.57 -26.07
N LEU A 24 21.67 1.16 -25.06
CA LEU A 24 20.22 1.30 -24.93
C LEU A 24 19.57 2.00 -26.12
N LEU A 25 20.16 3.09 -26.61
CA LEU A 25 19.63 3.80 -27.77
C LEU A 25 19.57 2.89 -29.00
N SER A 26 20.63 2.15 -29.26
CA SER A 26 20.73 1.29 -30.45
C SER A 26 19.85 0.04 -30.34
N THR A 27 19.74 -0.55 -29.14
CA THR A 27 18.88 -1.73 -28.91
C THR A 27 17.41 -1.35 -28.92
N SER A 28 17.04 -0.20 -28.31
CA SER A 28 15.67 0.31 -28.31
C SER A 28 15.20 0.69 -29.71
N SER A 29 16.03 1.40 -30.50
CA SER A 29 15.71 1.73 -31.90
C SER A 29 15.51 0.48 -32.71
N SER A 30 16.44 -0.49 -32.64
CA SER A 30 16.34 -1.73 -33.41
C SER A 30 15.13 -2.58 -33.06
N LEU A 31 14.69 -2.56 -31.78
CA LEU A 31 13.50 -3.29 -31.36
C LEU A 31 12.23 -2.56 -31.78
N LEU A 32 12.21 -1.22 -31.75
CA LEU A 32 11.10 -0.40 -32.24
C LEU A 32 10.92 -0.64 -33.77
N ASP A 33 11.99 -0.54 -34.56
CA ASP A 33 11.98 -0.79 -36.02
C ASP A 33 11.50 -2.20 -36.36
N PHE A 34 11.77 -3.17 -35.47
CA PHE A 34 11.28 -4.54 -35.61
C PHE A 34 9.78 -4.65 -35.35
N PHE A 35 9.25 -3.99 -34.30
CA PHE A 35 7.83 -4.10 -33.93
C PHE A 35 6.91 -3.24 -34.79
N ASP A 36 7.38 -2.08 -35.24
CA ASP A 36 6.56 -1.11 -35.98
C ASP A 36 5.85 -1.72 -37.24
N PRO A 37 6.47 -2.55 -38.06
CA PRO A 37 5.77 -3.16 -39.20
C PRO A 37 4.91 -4.38 -38.85
N LEU A 38 4.87 -4.85 -37.59
CA LEU A 38 4.19 -6.08 -37.21
C LEU A 38 2.69 -5.91 -36.95
N PRO A 39 1.79 -6.52 -37.74
CA PRO A 39 0.34 -6.43 -37.49
C PRO A 39 -0.08 -6.97 -36.14
N LEU A 40 0.63 -7.98 -35.60
CA LEU A 40 0.34 -8.54 -34.28
C LEU A 40 0.63 -7.52 -33.15
N PHE A 41 1.69 -6.72 -33.30
CA PHE A 41 2.04 -5.69 -32.33
C PHE A 41 0.92 -4.63 -32.25
N HIS A 42 0.50 -4.10 -33.40
CA HIS A 42 -0.59 -3.11 -33.45
C HIS A 42 -1.92 -3.66 -32.93
N ARG A 43 -2.21 -4.93 -33.20
CA ARG A 43 -3.40 -5.58 -32.63
C ARG A 43 -3.33 -5.64 -31.11
N ILE A 44 -2.22 -6.07 -30.52
CA ILE A 44 -2.06 -6.14 -29.06
C ILE A 44 -2.18 -4.75 -28.44
N VAL A 45 -1.53 -3.72 -29.02
CA VAL A 45 -1.65 -2.35 -28.54
C VAL A 45 -3.09 -1.87 -28.66
N GLY A 46 -3.74 -2.11 -29.81
CA GLY A 46 -5.16 -1.79 -30.01
C GLY A 46 -6.05 -2.43 -28.96
N GLU A 47 -5.90 -3.72 -28.67
CA GLU A 47 -6.64 -4.42 -27.61
C GLU A 47 -6.40 -3.79 -26.21
N LEU A 48 -5.18 -3.33 -25.92
CA LEU A 48 -4.82 -2.71 -24.65
C LEU A 48 -5.39 -1.29 -24.47
N THR A 49 -5.61 -0.57 -25.57
CA THR A 49 -6.07 0.82 -25.60
C THR A 49 -7.51 0.97 -26.08
N ASP A 50 -8.17 -0.12 -26.46
CA ASP A 50 -9.57 -0.09 -26.90
C ASP A 50 -10.50 0.12 -25.71
N SER A 51 -11.10 1.31 -25.66
CA SER A 51 -12.13 1.66 -24.68
C SER A 51 -13.52 1.14 -25.04
N GLU A 52 -13.73 0.73 -26.32
CA GLU A 52 -15.04 0.31 -26.82
C GLU A 52 -15.27 -1.21 -26.64
N SER A 53 -14.21 -2.01 -26.59
CA SER A 53 -14.34 -3.48 -26.38
C SER A 53 -14.92 -3.89 -25.02
N GLY A 54 -15.12 -2.93 -24.13
CA GLY A 54 -15.98 -3.04 -22.97
C GLY A 54 -15.41 -3.80 -21.77
N LEU A 55 -14.19 -4.35 -21.80
CA LEU A 55 -13.67 -5.16 -20.68
C LEU A 55 -13.47 -4.37 -19.39
N CYS A 56 -13.13 -3.08 -19.47
CA CYS A 56 -12.97 -2.20 -18.30
C CYS A 56 -13.94 -1.02 -18.28
N SER A 57 -14.86 -0.95 -19.23
CA SER A 57 -15.88 0.11 -19.29
C SER A 57 -17.13 -0.26 -18.49
N LYS A 58 -17.93 0.76 -18.19
CA LYS A 58 -19.22 0.61 -17.51
C LYS A 58 -20.22 -0.15 -18.39
N ASP A 59 -21.03 -1.02 -17.75
CA ASP A 59 -22.04 -1.83 -18.42
C ASP A 59 -23.38 -1.73 -17.68
N LYS A 60 -24.32 -0.99 -18.25
CA LYS A 60 -25.67 -0.76 -17.68
C LYS A 60 -26.43 -2.08 -17.50
N LYS A 61 -26.28 -3.04 -18.42
CA LYS A 61 -26.98 -4.33 -18.35
C LYS A 61 -26.51 -5.15 -17.14
N VAL A 62 -25.20 -5.29 -16.97
CA VAL A 62 -24.60 -5.98 -15.81
C VAL A 62 -24.96 -5.27 -14.50
N ALA A 63 -25.00 -3.93 -14.49
CA ALA A 63 -25.44 -3.15 -13.33
C ALA A 63 -26.90 -3.44 -12.95
N LEU A 64 -27.81 -3.48 -13.92
CA LEU A 64 -29.23 -3.79 -13.70
C LEU A 64 -29.45 -5.24 -13.25
N GLU A 65 -28.76 -6.21 -13.85
CA GLU A 65 -28.82 -7.62 -13.44
C GLU A 65 -28.31 -7.78 -11.99
N SER A 66 -27.20 -7.12 -11.65
CA SER A 66 -26.66 -7.14 -10.27
C SER A 66 -27.62 -6.47 -9.28
N LYS A 67 -28.26 -5.35 -9.65
CA LYS A 67 -29.31 -4.70 -8.84
C LYS A 67 -30.48 -5.63 -8.57
N LEU A 68 -30.96 -6.38 -9.58
CA LEU A 68 -32.07 -7.35 -9.40
C LEU A 68 -31.68 -8.45 -8.42
N LYS A 69 -30.49 -9.04 -8.57
CA LYS A 69 -29.97 -10.04 -7.61
C LYS A 69 -29.87 -9.46 -6.19
N GLY A 70 -29.39 -8.23 -6.04
CA GLY A 70 -29.37 -7.53 -4.76
C GLY A 70 -30.76 -7.35 -4.15
N ASN A 71 -31.77 -7.01 -4.95
CA ASN A 71 -33.15 -6.91 -4.50
C ASN A 71 -33.71 -8.28 -4.04
N GLU A 72 -33.40 -9.36 -4.73
CA GLU A 72 -33.79 -10.72 -4.36
C GLU A 72 -33.15 -11.13 -3.02
N CYS A 73 -31.83 -10.91 -2.83
CA CYS A 73 -31.15 -11.17 -1.57
C CYS A 73 -31.76 -10.33 -0.43
N PHE A 74 -32.00 -9.05 -0.68
CA PHE A 74 -32.66 -8.16 0.29
C PHE A 74 -34.03 -8.65 0.71
N SER A 75 -34.85 -9.13 -0.25
CA SER A 75 -36.20 -9.64 0.02
C SER A 75 -36.17 -10.92 0.84
N ARG A 76 -35.12 -11.74 0.72
CA ARG A 76 -34.91 -12.95 1.55
C ARG A 76 -34.32 -12.65 2.92
N GLY A 77 -33.93 -11.38 3.19
CA GLY A 77 -33.27 -10.98 4.44
C GLY A 77 -31.75 -11.18 4.43
N ASP A 78 -31.19 -11.56 3.32
CA ASP A 78 -29.75 -11.75 3.15
C ASP A 78 -29.08 -10.42 2.80
N PHE A 79 -28.92 -9.56 3.82
CA PHE A 79 -28.44 -8.20 3.64
C PHE A 79 -26.96 -8.13 3.26
N PRO A 80 -26.05 -8.98 3.78
CA PRO A 80 -24.65 -8.97 3.36
C PRO A 80 -24.48 -9.22 1.86
N ASP A 81 -25.15 -10.23 1.32
CA ASP A 81 -25.11 -10.54 -0.12
C ASP A 81 -25.80 -9.44 -0.94
N ALA A 82 -26.88 -8.84 -0.43
CA ALA A 82 -27.49 -7.68 -1.07
C ALA A 82 -26.49 -6.52 -1.21
N VAL A 83 -25.70 -6.21 -0.17
CA VAL A 83 -24.64 -5.19 -0.21
C VAL A 83 -23.59 -5.52 -1.27
N GLN A 84 -23.15 -6.78 -1.38
CA GLN A 84 -22.18 -7.21 -2.39
C GLN A 84 -22.73 -7.01 -3.81
N PHE A 85 -23.97 -7.42 -4.07
CA PHE A 85 -24.59 -7.23 -5.38
C PHE A 85 -24.84 -5.76 -5.72
N TYR A 86 -25.25 -4.92 -4.76
CA TYR A 86 -25.39 -3.48 -5.00
C TYR A 86 -24.02 -2.81 -5.22
N SER A 87 -22.96 -3.24 -4.51
CA SER A 87 -21.60 -2.75 -4.73
C SER A 87 -21.08 -3.14 -6.11
N LYS A 88 -21.36 -4.39 -6.55
CA LYS A 88 -21.09 -4.82 -7.92
C LYS A 88 -21.88 -3.98 -8.93
N ALA A 89 -23.16 -3.73 -8.68
CA ALA A 89 -23.97 -2.90 -9.55
C ALA A 89 -23.43 -1.46 -9.67
N LEU A 90 -23.01 -0.85 -8.56
CA LEU A 90 -22.35 0.47 -8.54
C LEU A 90 -21.06 0.49 -9.35
N ARG A 91 -20.27 -0.60 -9.29
CA ARG A 91 -19.03 -0.71 -10.06
C ARG A 91 -19.28 -0.68 -11.57
N PHE A 92 -20.39 -1.30 -12.04
CA PHE A 92 -20.75 -1.38 -13.46
C PHE A 92 -21.66 -0.25 -13.94
N ALA A 93 -22.32 0.47 -13.03
CA ALA A 93 -23.27 1.52 -13.41
C ALA A 93 -22.56 2.69 -14.12
N PRO A 94 -23.02 3.09 -15.33
CA PRO A 94 -22.56 4.33 -15.95
C PRO A 94 -23.09 5.54 -15.18
N ALA A 95 -22.33 6.63 -15.18
CA ALA A 95 -22.78 7.92 -14.66
C ALA A 95 -23.82 8.55 -15.58
N GLY A 96 -24.74 9.34 -14.99
CA GLY A 96 -25.75 10.09 -15.70
C GLY A 96 -27.18 9.55 -15.52
N VAL A 97 -28.15 10.34 -15.97
CA VAL A 97 -29.57 10.01 -15.93
C VAL A 97 -29.99 9.26 -17.20
N ASP A 98 -30.93 8.34 -17.07
CA ASP A 98 -31.51 7.64 -18.22
C ASP A 98 -32.55 8.53 -18.96
N GLU A 99 -33.08 8.03 -20.07
CA GLU A 99 -34.10 8.72 -20.88
C GLU A 99 -35.36 9.10 -20.08
N MET A 100 -35.59 8.48 -18.93
CA MET A 100 -36.69 8.79 -18.02
C MET A 100 -36.25 9.69 -16.85
N GLY A 101 -35.06 10.31 -16.90
CA GLY A 101 -34.53 11.18 -15.86
C GLY A 101 -34.18 10.48 -14.55
N LYS A 102 -33.98 9.15 -14.56
CA LYS A 102 -33.61 8.37 -13.37
C LYS A 102 -32.10 8.17 -13.33
N ASP A 103 -31.51 8.57 -12.22
CA ASP A 103 -30.11 8.26 -11.91
C ASP A 103 -29.98 6.87 -11.28
N LEU A 104 -29.47 5.92 -12.04
CA LEU A 104 -29.25 4.54 -11.57
C LEU A 104 -28.31 4.48 -10.38
N VAL A 105 -27.26 5.31 -10.36
CA VAL A 105 -26.25 5.33 -9.29
C VAL A 105 -26.89 5.74 -7.96
N SER A 106 -27.72 6.78 -7.95
CA SER A 106 -28.46 7.22 -6.76
C SER A 106 -29.41 6.13 -6.24
N VAL A 107 -30.11 5.43 -7.14
CA VAL A 107 -30.96 4.29 -6.75
C VAL A 107 -30.15 3.18 -6.08
N LEU A 108 -28.99 2.85 -6.62
CA LEU A 108 -28.11 1.82 -6.08
C LEU A 108 -27.54 2.20 -4.71
N TYR A 109 -27.09 3.44 -4.52
CA TYR A 109 -26.67 3.94 -3.22
C TYR A 109 -27.79 3.83 -2.19
N VAL A 110 -29.00 4.27 -2.54
CA VAL A 110 -30.14 4.20 -1.61
C VAL A 110 -30.53 2.75 -1.28
N ASN A 111 -30.44 1.81 -2.22
CA ASN A 111 -30.70 0.41 -1.95
C ASN A 111 -29.62 -0.20 -1.04
N ARG A 112 -28.34 0.09 -1.29
CA ARG A 112 -27.23 -0.35 -0.44
C ARG A 112 -27.32 0.28 0.97
N ALA A 113 -27.64 1.56 1.06
CA ALA A 113 -27.91 2.24 2.32
C ALA A 113 -29.00 1.55 3.16
N PHE A 114 -30.06 1.05 2.51
CA PHE A 114 -31.10 0.34 3.23
C PHE A 114 -30.66 -1.04 3.73
N ALA A 115 -29.84 -1.74 2.97
CA ALA A 115 -29.23 -2.98 3.44
C ALA A 115 -28.30 -2.72 4.65
N PHE A 116 -27.46 -1.68 4.60
CA PHE A 116 -26.66 -1.25 5.74
C PHE A 116 -27.51 -0.92 6.97
N TYR A 117 -28.60 -0.17 6.80
CA TYR A 117 -29.53 0.12 7.89
C TYR A 117 -30.06 -1.16 8.53
N LYS A 118 -30.44 -2.16 7.75
CA LYS A 118 -30.91 -3.47 8.24
C LYS A 118 -29.84 -4.27 8.97
N MET A 119 -28.58 -4.08 8.63
CA MET A 119 -27.42 -4.67 9.30
C MET A 119 -26.97 -3.90 10.56
N GLY A 120 -27.59 -2.75 10.88
CA GLY A 120 -27.15 -1.87 11.96
C GLY A 120 -25.92 -1.01 11.63
N LEU A 121 -25.42 -1.03 10.39
CA LEU A 121 -24.31 -0.25 9.90
C LEU A 121 -24.79 1.16 9.52
N LEU A 122 -25.08 1.96 10.57
CA LEU A 122 -25.77 3.24 10.42
C LEU A 122 -24.90 4.33 9.79
N VAL A 123 -23.60 4.31 10.03
CA VAL A 123 -22.64 5.26 9.44
C VAL A 123 -22.51 5.04 7.93
N GLU A 124 -22.43 3.78 7.49
CA GLU A 124 -22.42 3.39 6.09
C GLU A 124 -23.73 3.77 5.39
N CYS A 125 -24.86 3.56 6.08
CA CYS A 125 -26.18 4.00 5.60
C CYS A 125 -26.23 5.53 5.39
N LEU A 126 -25.71 6.29 6.35
CA LEU A 126 -25.65 7.75 6.28
C LEU A 126 -24.78 8.22 5.10
N ARG A 127 -23.59 7.63 4.93
CA ARG A 127 -22.69 7.97 3.83
C ARG A 127 -23.29 7.68 2.47
N ASP A 128 -23.87 6.49 2.26
CA ASP A 128 -24.48 6.15 0.98
C ASP A 128 -25.73 6.98 0.68
N SER A 129 -26.55 7.30 1.68
CA SER A 129 -27.68 8.21 1.51
C SER A 129 -27.21 9.62 1.11
N SER A 130 -26.12 10.12 1.70
CA SER A 130 -25.52 11.40 1.33
C SER A 130 -24.95 11.41 -0.10
N ARG A 131 -24.29 10.31 -0.52
CA ARG A 131 -23.80 10.12 -1.90
C ARG A 131 -24.93 10.12 -2.93
N ALA A 132 -26.05 9.47 -2.59
CA ALA A 132 -27.24 9.51 -3.44
C ALA A 132 -27.78 10.94 -3.59
N LEU A 133 -27.76 11.74 -2.50
CA LEU A 133 -28.21 13.13 -2.52
C LEU A 133 -27.25 14.05 -3.26
N SER A 134 -25.94 13.79 -3.22
CA SER A 134 -24.98 14.56 -4.04
C SER A 134 -25.22 14.39 -5.53
N ASN A 135 -25.69 13.20 -5.98
CA ASN A 135 -26.04 12.97 -7.38
C ASN A 135 -27.48 13.41 -7.71
N SER A 136 -28.42 13.20 -6.79
CA SER A 136 -29.85 13.47 -6.98
C SER A 136 -30.47 14.12 -5.74
N PRO A 137 -30.32 15.44 -5.55
CA PRO A 137 -30.79 16.16 -4.36
C PRO A 137 -32.30 16.03 -4.09
N GLY A 138 -33.11 15.84 -5.14
CA GLY A 138 -34.56 15.64 -5.06
C GLY A 138 -34.98 14.21 -4.69
N TYR A 139 -34.07 13.29 -4.41
CA TYR A 139 -34.43 11.89 -4.21
C TYR A 139 -35.00 11.63 -2.81
N ILE A 140 -36.32 11.61 -2.72
CA ILE A 140 -37.10 11.53 -1.48
C ILE A 140 -36.64 10.38 -0.56
N LYS A 141 -36.46 9.18 -1.13
CA LYS A 141 -36.06 8.00 -0.34
C LYS A 141 -34.67 8.15 0.28
N ALA A 142 -33.78 8.92 -0.31
CA ALA A 142 -32.45 9.18 0.25
C ALA A 142 -32.55 10.06 1.51
N TRP A 143 -33.31 11.14 1.46
CA TRP A 143 -33.60 11.98 2.65
C TRP A 143 -34.27 11.17 3.76
N PHE A 144 -35.29 10.38 3.43
CA PHE A 144 -35.97 9.53 4.41
C PHE A 144 -35.05 8.54 5.09
N ARG A 145 -34.19 7.83 4.33
CA ARG A 145 -33.25 6.84 4.90
C ARG A 145 -32.16 7.50 5.71
N ARG A 146 -31.65 8.63 5.25
CA ARG A 146 -30.68 9.43 5.97
C ARG A 146 -31.23 9.92 7.31
N GLY A 147 -32.47 10.43 7.32
CA GLY A 147 -33.17 10.82 8.54
C GLY A 147 -33.36 9.69 9.53
N LYS A 148 -33.71 8.48 9.05
CA LYS A 148 -33.78 7.29 9.90
C LYS A 148 -32.44 6.88 10.47
N ALA A 149 -31.37 6.94 9.68
CA ALA A 149 -30.01 6.63 10.16
C ALA A 149 -29.57 7.65 11.21
N ASN A 150 -29.77 8.96 10.99
CA ASN A 150 -29.51 10.02 11.94
C ASN A 150 -30.30 9.82 13.26
N ALA A 151 -31.57 9.48 13.17
CA ALA A 151 -32.40 9.20 14.35
C ALA A 151 -31.85 8.04 15.18
N SER A 152 -31.41 6.96 14.51
CA SER A 152 -30.83 5.78 15.15
C SER A 152 -29.46 6.05 15.77
N LEU A 153 -28.70 6.99 15.19
CA LEU A 153 -27.41 7.48 15.75
C LEU A 153 -27.58 8.49 16.90
N GLY A 154 -28.80 8.95 17.15
CA GLY A 154 -29.09 9.97 18.17
C GLY A 154 -28.98 11.41 17.67
N ASN A 155 -28.71 11.65 16.40
CA ASN A 155 -28.64 12.95 15.75
C ASN A 155 -30.06 13.45 15.43
N HIS A 156 -30.87 13.73 16.46
CA HIS A 156 -32.30 13.98 16.33
C HIS A 156 -32.62 15.25 15.53
N GLU A 157 -31.81 16.29 15.64
CA GLU A 157 -31.99 17.54 14.88
C GLU A 157 -31.81 17.33 13.39
N ASP A 158 -30.71 16.70 12.97
CA ASP A 158 -30.46 16.38 11.56
C ASP A 158 -31.51 15.40 11.03
N ALA A 159 -31.93 14.42 11.84
CA ALA A 159 -33.01 13.51 11.47
C ALA A 159 -34.30 14.24 11.15
N LEU A 160 -34.71 15.20 11.98
CA LEU A 160 -35.92 16.03 11.75
C LEU A 160 -35.77 16.92 10.51
N ARG A 161 -34.59 17.51 10.27
CA ARG A 161 -34.33 18.29 9.03
C ARG A 161 -34.47 17.41 7.79
N ASP A 162 -33.84 16.25 7.76
CA ASP A 162 -33.90 15.28 6.66
C ASP A 162 -35.33 14.83 6.38
N LEU A 163 -36.09 14.48 7.42
CA LEU A 163 -37.47 14.05 7.30
C LEU A 163 -38.40 15.23 6.88
N THR A 164 -38.13 16.44 7.31
CA THR A 164 -38.86 17.63 6.86
C THR A 164 -38.69 17.87 5.36
N ILE A 165 -37.46 17.72 4.85
CA ILE A 165 -37.17 17.81 3.42
C ILE A 165 -37.90 16.68 2.67
N SER A 166 -37.77 15.44 3.16
CA SER A 166 -38.47 14.28 2.59
C SER A 166 -40.00 14.49 2.54
N MET A 167 -40.59 15.05 3.60
CA MET A 167 -42.03 15.37 3.68
C MET A 167 -42.46 16.40 2.63
N LYS A 168 -41.66 17.46 2.44
CA LYS A 168 -41.97 18.50 1.44
C LYS A 168 -41.87 17.99 0.01
N LEU A 169 -41.02 17.01 -0.24
CA LEU A 169 -40.82 16.41 -1.56
C LEU A 169 -41.83 15.27 -1.85
N GLU A 170 -42.41 14.66 -0.84
CA GLU A 170 -43.34 13.53 -0.99
C GLU A 170 -44.72 14.00 -1.44
N PHE A 171 -45.23 13.39 -2.49
CA PHE A 171 -46.55 13.73 -3.04
C PHE A 171 -47.67 12.77 -2.59
N SER A 172 -47.31 11.54 -2.22
CA SER A 172 -48.30 10.53 -1.83
C SER A 172 -48.75 10.70 -0.37
N LEU A 173 -50.05 10.59 -0.11
CA LEU A 173 -50.61 10.67 1.23
C LEU A 173 -50.07 9.55 2.16
N SER A 174 -49.86 8.36 1.61
CA SER A 174 -49.31 7.23 2.39
C SER A 174 -47.85 7.47 2.79
N GLY A 175 -47.01 8.04 1.88
CA GLY A 175 -45.64 8.40 2.16
C GLY A 175 -45.55 9.50 3.21
N LYS A 176 -46.38 10.54 3.11
CA LYS A 176 -46.44 11.61 4.13
C LYS A 176 -46.78 11.08 5.50
N ARG A 177 -47.78 10.22 5.61
CA ARG A 177 -48.15 9.58 6.90
C ARG A 177 -47.01 8.75 7.49
N GLN A 178 -46.27 8.04 6.64
CA GLN A 178 -45.11 7.25 7.09
C GLN A 178 -44.01 8.18 7.66
N ILE A 179 -43.71 9.28 6.99
CA ILE A 179 -42.71 10.25 7.43
C ILE A 179 -43.17 10.94 8.72
N GLU A 180 -44.44 11.34 8.84
CA GLU A 180 -45.02 11.94 10.05
C GLU A 180 -44.90 11.00 11.27
N ASN A 181 -45.16 9.71 11.10
CA ASN A 181 -45.03 8.73 12.17
C ASN A 181 -43.58 8.63 12.63
N GLU A 182 -42.59 8.60 11.73
CA GLU A 182 -41.17 8.57 12.08
C GLU A 182 -40.76 9.86 12.83
N MET A 183 -41.20 11.05 12.36
CA MET A 183 -40.92 12.32 13.02
C MET A 183 -41.51 12.35 14.43
N LYS A 184 -42.74 11.85 14.61
CA LYS A 184 -43.39 11.77 15.94
C LYS A 184 -42.59 10.86 16.88
N MET A 185 -42.17 9.69 16.42
CA MET A 185 -41.36 8.77 17.25
C MET A 185 -40.05 9.41 17.72
N ILE A 186 -39.41 10.23 16.86
CA ILE A 186 -38.14 10.91 17.19
C ILE A 186 -38.42 12.00 18.27
N LEU A 187 -39.49 12.79 18.10
CA LEU A 187 -39.87 13.83 19.06
C LEU A 187 -40.24 13.25 20.42
N ASP A 188 -40.92 12.12 20.47
CA ASP A 188 -41.28 11.46 21.72
C ASP A 188 -40.03 10.94 22.46
N ARG A 189 -39.10 10.30 21.74
CA ARG A 189 -37.81 9.83 22.29
C ARG A 189 -36.92 10.98 22.77
N SER A 190 -36.93 12.14 22.10
CA SER A 190 -36.16 13.31 22.52
C SER A 190 -36.69 13.91 23.83
N LYS A 191 -38.03 13.88 24.07
CA LYS A 191 -38.67 14.31 25.32
C LYS A 191 -38.32 13.40 26.48
N GLU A 192 -38.29 12.07 26.28
CA GLU A 192 -37.93 11.11 27.32
C GLU A 192 -36.47 11.29 27.80
N LYS A 193 -35.53 11.55 26.87
CA LYS A 193 -34.11 11.84 27.22
C LYS A 193 -33.96 13.14 28.03
N THR A 194 -34.69 14.21 27.69
CA THR A 194 -34.66 15.47 28.46
C THR A 194 -35.25 15.33 29.85
N SER A 195 -36.27 14.50 30.06
CA SER A 195 -36.85 14.24 31.35
C SER A 195 -35.99 13.34 32.26
N SER A 196 -35.14 12.49 31.67
CA SER A 196 -34.19 11.65 32.43
C SER A 196 -32.91 12.37 32.84
N LEU A 197 -32.46 13.35 32.06
CA LEU A 197 -31.27 14.17 32.32
C LEU A 197 -31.49 15.21 33.46
N GLN A 198 -32.74 15.58 33.76
CA GLN A 198 -33.06 16.46 34.89
C GLN A 198 -32.97 15.77 36.24
N LYS A 199 -32.77 14.46 36.33
CA LYS A 199 -32.66 13.67 37.56
C LYS A 199 -31.25 13.21 37.94
N SER A 200 -30.24 13.43 37.11
CA SER A 200 -28.86 13.15 37.46
C SER A 200 -28.04 14.44 37.45
N GLY A 201 -27.67 14.87 38.69
CA GLY A 201 -26.91 16.07 38.91
C GLY A 201 -25.57 16.08 38.21
N SER A 202 -25.12 17.29 37.92
CA SER A 202 -23.87 17.69 37.31
C SER A 202 -22.67 16.78 37.63
N LEU A 203 -22.19 16.06 36.67
CA LEU A 203 -20.78 15.60 36.61
C LEU A 203 -20.04 16.64 35.80
N GLN A 204 -19.13 17.31 36.47
CA GLN A 204 -18.16 18.23 35.87
C GLN A 204 -17.37 17.50 34.80
N THR A 205 -17.33 18.08 33.61
CA THR A 205 -16.38 17.73 32.58
C THR A 205 -14.97 17.93 33.11
N SER A 206 -14.29 16.83 33.33
CA SER A 206 -12.88 16.83 33.65
C SER A 206 -12.09 17.33 32.45
N ASP A 207 -11.16 18.21 32.71
CA ASP A 207 -10.19 18.81 31.84
C ASP A 207 -9.71 17.88 30.74
N GLU A 208 -9.90 18.29 29.47
CA GLU A 208 -9.08 17.85 28.38
C GLU A 208 -7.64 18.21 28.72
N CYS A 209 -6.83 17.19 29.04
CA CYS A 209 -5.40 17.32 29.03
C CYS A 209 -5.01 17.71 27.61
N ARG A 210 -4.85 19.00 27.35
CA ARG A 210 -4.05 19.50 26.25
C ARG A 210 -2.65 18.97 26.48
N LEU A 211 -2.31 17.90 25.77
CA LEU A 211 -0.92 17.59 25.51
C LEU A 211 -0.39 18.79 24.73
N ASP A 212 0.45 19.58 25.37
CA ASP A 212 1.26 20.60 24.72
C ASP A 212 2.09 19.87 23.67
N ILE A 213 1.60 19.87 22.45
CA ILE A 213 2.38 19.49 21.27
C ILE A 213 3.38 20.62 21.11
N PRO A 214 4.68 20.39 21.24
CA PRO A 214 5.68 21.45 21.01
C PRO A 214 5.49 22.01 19.63
N ASP A 215 5.44 23.33 19.53
CA ASP A 215 5.40 24.09 18.29
C ASP A 215 6.45 23.60 17.30
N GLU A 216 6.02 23.55 16.02
CA GLU A 216 6.74 23.30 14.76
C GLU A 216 7.85 22.26 14.83
N PRO A 217 7.74 21.14 14.07
CA PRO A 217 8.82 20.20 13.94
C PRO A 217 10.01 20.94 13.33
N CYS A 218 11.06 21.13 14.14
CA CYS A 218 12.32 21.67 13.69
C CYS A 218 12.77 20.83 12.49
N GLN A 219 12.67 21.37 11.27
CA GLN A 219 13.04 20.64 10.07
C GLN A 219 14.52 20.28 10.17
N ILE A 220 14.80 19.00 10.38
CA ILE A 220 16.16 18.48 10.42
C ILE A 220 16.78 18.72 9.04
N LYS A 221 17.85 19.51 9.01
CA LYS A 221 18.57 19.82 7.76
C LYS A 221 19.42 18.61 7.37
N LEU A 222 19.11 18.04 6.21
CA LEU A 222 19.84 16.94 5.61
C LEU A 222 20.74 17.45 4.50
N GLN A 223 21.88 16.80 4.32
CA GLN A 223 22.83 17.08 3.25
C GLN A 223 23.05 15.82 2.42
N CYS A 224 22.95 15.96 1.09
CA CYS A 224 23.35 14.89 0.18
C CYS A 224 24.88 14.84 0.10
N VAL A 225 25.43 13.67 0.33
CA VAL A 225 26.88 13.39 0.22
C VAL A 225 27.08 12.23 -0.76
N SER A 226 28.24 12.19 -1.43
CA SER A 226 28.61 11.09 -2.29
C SER A 226 29.83 10.37 -1.71
N THR A 227 29.68 9.06 -1.55
CA THR A 227 30.76 8.18 -1.07
C THR A 227 31.19 7.24 -2.18
N THR A 228 32.46 6.81 -2.15
CA THR A 228 33.00 5.86 -3.15
C THR A 228 32.44 4.45 -3.01
N THR A 229 31.85 4.11 -1.85
CA THR A 229 31.39 2.75 -1.52
C THR A 229 29.89 2.57 -1.67
N LYS A 230 29.08 3.61 -1.42
CA LYS A 230 27.61 3.56 -1.41
C LYS A 230 26.95 4.52 -2.41
N GLY A 231 27.76 5.30 -3.15
CA GLY A 231 27.22 6.36 -4.00
C GLY A 231 26.69 7.54 -3.19
N ARG A 232 25.56 8.13 -3.63
CA ARG A 232 24.92 9.26 -2.94
C ARG A 232 24.12 8.75 -1.74
N GLY A 233 24.17 9.51 -0.65
CA GLY A 233 23.41 9.25 0.56
C GLY A 233 23.09 10.55 1.30
N LEU A 234 22.37 10.45 2.40
CA LEU A 234 21.99 11.58 3.23
C LEU A 234 22.71 11.55 4.57
N THR A 235 23.27 12.71 4.97
CA THR A 235 23.85 12.92 6.29
C THR A 235 23.10 14.02 7.03
N THR A 236 23.15 13.98 8.36
CA THR A 236 22.56 15.03 9.19
C THR A 236 23.53 16.17 9.44
N LEU A 237 23.04 17.41 9.42
CA LEU A 237 23.81 18.62 9.76
C LEU A 237 23.73 18.97 11.26
N ALA A 238 22.92 18.26 12.04
CA ALA A 238 22.75 18.43 13.48
C ALA A 238 22.62 17.08 14.17
N ASP A 239 22.81 17.04 15.48
CA ASP A 239 22.50 15.86 16.29
C ASP A 239 20.99 15.58 16.24
N ILE A 240 20.64 14.30 16.07
CA ILE A 240 19.23 13.84 16.02
C ILE A 240 18.99 12.95 17.23
N PRO A 241 18.10 13.35 18.15
CA PRO A 241 17.68 12.48 19.25
C PRO A 241 16.93 11.24 18.76
N GLU A 242 16.94 10.16 19.56
CA GLU A 242 16.13 8.98 19.33
C GLU A 242 14.65 9.34 19.17
N ALA A 243 13.93 8.59 18.34
CA ALA A 243 12.52 8.75 17.99
C ALA A 243 12.15 10.07 17.26
N SER A 244 13.09 10.97 16.98
CA SER A 244 12.83 12.21 16.24
C SER A 244 12.38 11.93 14.81
N LEU A 245 11.45 12.75 14.31
CA LEU A 245 11.05 12.75 12.90
C LEU A 245 12.17 13.33 12.05
N VAL A 246 12.74 12.50 11.19
CA VAL A 246 13.85 12.87 10.29
C VAL A 246 13.33 13.39 8.96
N HIS A 247 12.29 12.76 8.41
CA HIS A 247 11.76 13.08 7.10
C HIS A 247 10.31 12.66 6.96
N GLU A 248 9.54 13.46 6.21
CA GLU A 248 8.16 13.19 5.81
C GLU A 248 8.02 13.50 4.33
N GLU A 249 7.42 12.58 3.55
CA GLU A 249 7.32 12.75 2.10
C GLU A 249 6.10 12.03 1.54
N ASP A 250 5.32 12.75 0.71
CA ASP A 250 4.32 12.13 -0.13
C ASP A 250 4.97 11.51 -1.38
N PRO A 251 4.47 10.38 -1.88
CA PRO A 251 5.08 9.74 -3.03
C PRO A 251 5.01 10.62 -4.28
N TYR A 252 6.08 10.63 -5.05
CA TYR A 252 6.06 11.23 -6.38
C TYR A 252 5.02 10.54 -7.27
N ALA A 253 4.99 9.21 -7.25
CA ALA A 253 3.95 8.37 -7.83
C ALA A 253 3.83 7.07 -7.03
N ALA A 254 2.63 6.50 -6.99
CA ALA A 254 2.37 5.26 -6.28
C ALA A 254 1.36 4.39 -7.02
N ILE A 255 1.42 3.07 -6.83
CA ILE A 255 0.47 2.11 -7.40
C ILE A 255 0.12 1.02 -6.40
N ILE A 256 -1.15 0.60 -6.42
CA ILE A 256 -1.60 -0.58 -5.67
C ILE A 256 -1.12 -1.86 -6.36
N LEU A 257 -0.70 -2.86 -5.59
CA LEU A 257 -0.36 -4.17 -6.13
C LEU A 257 -1.60 -4.93 -6.58
N LYS A 258 -1.47 -5.73 -7.65
CA LYS A 258 -2.61 -6.40 -8.30
C LYS A 258 -3.45 -7.25 -7.34
N HIS A 259 -2.81 -7.98 -6.43
CA HIS A 259 -3.50 -8.84 -5.46
C HIS A 259 -4.26 -8.08 -4.36
N CYS A 260 -4.02 -6.78 -4.20
CA CYS A 260 -4.69 -5.92 -3.22
C CYS A 260 -5.82 -5.06 -3.81
N ARG A 261 -6.04 -5.09 -5.12
CA ARG A 261 -6.98 -4.20 -5.81
C ARG A 261 -8.43 -4.31 -5.34
N GLU A 262 -8.86 -5.49 -4.88
CA GLU A 262 -10.22 -5.72 -4.42
C GLU A 262 -10.39 -5.49 -2.91
N SER A 263 -9.31 -5.37 -2.17
CA SER A 263 -9.32 -5.27 -0.70
C SER A 263 -8.81 -3.92 -0.15
N HIS A 264 -8.08 -3.15 -0.96
CA HIS A 264 -7.47 -1.89 -0.51
C HIS A 264 -7.79 -0.73 -1.45
N CYS A 265 -7.83 0.46 -0.87
CA CYS A 265 -8.06 1.71 -1.60
C CYS A 265 -6.93 2.00 -2.58
N HIS A 266 -7.27 2.29 -3.83
CA HIS A 266 -6.29 2.53 -4.90
C HIS A 266 -5.53 3.87 -4.74
N PHE A 267 -5.93 4.71 -3.80
CA PHE A 267 -5.24 5.97 -3.52
C PHE A 267 -4.46 5.93 -2.20
N CYS A 268 -5.12 5.66 -1.07
CA CYS A 268 -4.48 5.72 0.24
C CYS A 268 -3.93 4.37 0.73
N PHE A 269 -4.19 3.27 0.02
CA PHE A 269 -3.74 1.90 0.34
C PHE A 269 -4.24 1.34 1.69
N ASN A 270 -5.22 1.98 2.32
CA ASN A 270 -5.92 1.43 3.48
C ASN A 270 -6.97 0.41 3.03
N GLU A 271 -7.38 -0.47 3.92
CA GLU A 271 -8.45 -1.44 3.65
C GLU A 271 -9.73 -0.74 3.18
N LEU A 272 -10.43 -1.38 2.26
CA LEU A 272 -11.70 -0.86 1.74
C LEU A 272 -12.82 -1.12 2.74
N PRO A 273 -13.63 -0.11 3.08
CA PRO A 273 -14.85 -0.30 3.85
C PRO A 273 -15.92 -0.98 2.99
N MET A 274 -16.95 -1.54 3.62
CA MET A 274 -18.07 -2.18 2.92
C MET A 274 -18.82 -1.23 1.98
N ASP A 275 -18.82 0.07 2.28
CA ASP A 275 -19.40 1.14 1.46
C ASP A 275 -18.39 1.78 0.49
N SER A 276 -17.39 1.02 0.04
CA SER A 276 -16.38 1.47 -0.92
C SER A 276 -17.00 2.08 -2.19
N LEU A 277 -16.23 2.98 -2.82
CA LEU A 277 -16.61 3.76 -3.99
C LEU A 277 -15.84 3.30 -5.22
N PRO A 278 -16.49 2.90 -6.32
CA PRO A 278 -15.80 2.64 -7.58
C PRO A 278 -15.47 3.93 -8.32
N CYS A 279 -14.53 3.86 -9.26
CA CYS A 279 -14.34 4.93 -10.23
C CYS A 279 -15.64 5.18 -11.01
N PRO A 280 -16.04 6.43 -11.25
CA PRO A 280 -17.28 6.72 -11.99
C PRO A 280 -17.19 6.36 -13.49
N SER A 281 -15.99 6.28 -14.06
CA SER A 281 -15.78 6.14 -15.51
C SER A 281 -15.24 4.78 -15.96
N CYS A 282 -14.65 3.97 -15.05
CA CYS A 282 -14.12 2.63 -15.38
C CYS A 282 -14.34 1.62 -14.25
N LEU A 283 -13.91 0.36 -14.47
CA LEU A 283 -14.09 -0.74 -13.52
C LEU A 283 -12.89 -0.98 -12.59
N ILE A 284 -11.75 -0.29 -12.80
CA ILE A 284 -10.50 -0.71 -12.16
C ILE A 284 -10.40 -0.22 -10.71
N PRO A 285 -10.41 1.10 -10.38
CA PRO A 285 -10.15 1.53 -9.02
C PRO A 285 -11.38 1.45 -8.11
N LEU A 286 -11.07 1.12 -6.85
CA LEU A 286 -11.96 1.22 -5.70
C LEU A 286 -11.34 2.17 -4.67
N TYR A 287 -12.16 2.97 -4.01
CA TYR A 287 -11.74 3.99 -3.05
C TYR A 287 -12.47 3.83 -1.71
N CYS A 288 -11.80 4.10 -0.62
CA CYS A 288 -12.39 4.04 0.71
C CYS A 288 -13.28 5.25 1.03
N SER A 289 -13.07 6.37 0.34
CA SER A 289 -13.80 7.62 0.57
C SER A 289 -13.89 8.45 -0.70
N GLN A 290 -14.80 9.41 -0.71
CA GLN A 290 -14.95 10.38 -1.80
C GLN A 290 -13.71 11.27 -1.94
N LEU A 291 -13.05 11.60 -0.83
CA LEU A 291 -11.79 12.34 -0.86
C LEU A 291 -10.72 11.58 -1.65
N CYS A 292 -10.53 10.29 -1.38
CA CYS A 292 -9.58 9.45 -2.13
C CYS A 292 -9.96 9.33 -3.61
N GLN A 293 -11.25 9.25 -3.91
CA GLN A 293 -11.74 9.19 -5.29
C GLN A 293 -11.41 10.47 -6.06
N VAL A 294 -11.68 11.64 -5.48
CA VAL A 294 -11.41 12.95 -6.10
C VAL A 294 -9.91 13.18 -6.25
N GLN A 295 -9.12 12.88 -5.22
CA GLN A 295 -7.67 13.03 -5.29
C GLN A 295 -7.01 12.14 -6.35
N ALA A 296 -7.56 10.93 -6.59
CA ALA A 296 -7.02 10.02 -7.59
C ALA A 296 -7.46 10.36 -9.03
N SER A 297 -8.71 10.77 -9.22
CA SER A 297 -9.36 10.88 -10.54
C SER A 297 -9.50 12.32 -11.01
N GLY A 298 -9.23 13.30 -10.16
CA GLY A 298 -9.55 14.70 -10.36
C GLY A 298 -11.05 14.99 -10.22
N ASP A 299 -11.37 16.26 -10.20
CA ASP A 299 -12.74 16.74 -10.05
C ASP A 299 -13.45 16.70 -11.42
N LYS A 300 -13.78 15.51 -11.90
CA LYS A 300 -14.76 15.29 -12.96
C LYS A 300 -16.16 15.09 -12.38
N MET A 301 -16.40 15.55 -11.16
CA MET A 301 -17.77 15.71 -10.72
C MET A 301 -18.39 16.74 -11.67
N HIS A 302 -19.32 16.26 -12.49
CA HIS A 302 -20.20 17.14 -13.21
C HIS A 302 -20.60 18.27 -12.28
N ASP A 303 -20.39 19.53 -12.70
CA ASP A 303 -21.20 20.63 -12.25
C ASP A 303 -22.67 20.26 -12.57
N THR A 304 -23.22 19.34 -11.78
CA THR A 304 -24.66 19.24 -11.66
C THR A 304 -25.03 20.52 -10.95
N ALA A 305 -25.21 21.57 -11.77
CA ALA A 305 -25.85 22.77 -11.31
C ALA A 305 -27.10 22.28 -10.58
N ILE A 306 -27.09 22.39 -9.26
CA ILE A 306 -28.27 22.10 -8.45
C ILE A 306 -29.32 22.96 -9.10
N ASP A 307 -30.38 22.36 -9.69
CA ASP A 307 -31.48 23.13 -10.24
C ASP A 307 -31.98 24.03 -9.13
N GLY A 308 -31.57 25.30 -9.20
CA GLY A 308 -31.87 26.30 -8.18
C GLY A 308 -33.37 26.35 -7.85
N SER A 309 -34.23 25.99 -8.83
CA SER A 309 -35.67 25.93 -8.66
C SER A 309 -36.13 24.96 -7.57
N PHE A 310 -35.33 23.89 -7.32
CA PHE A 310 -35.60 22.90 -6.26
C PHE A 310 -35.37 23.50 -4.86
N ILE A 311 -34.27 24.24 -4.67
CA ILE A 311 -33.84 24.75 -3.37
C ILE A 311 -34.76 25.90 -2.90
N TYR A 312 -35.22 26.75 -3.79
CA TYR A 312 -36.09 27.92 -3.44
C TYR A 312 -37.44 27.54 -2.78
N LYS A 313 -37.79 26.25 -2.73
CA LYS A 313 -39.02 25.78 -2.07
C LYS A 313 -38.86 25.60 -0.55
N PHE A 314 -37.67 25.83 -0.03
CA PHE A 314 -37.33 25.60 1.38
C PHE A 314 -37.01 26.93 2.08
N SER A 315 -37.10 26.95 3.42
CA SER A 315 -36.60 28.04 4.24
C SER A 315 -35.08 28.21 4.12
N ASP A 316 -34.54 29.38 4.38
CA ASP A 316 -33.11 29.66 4.27
C ASP A 316 -32.24 28.69 5.08
N ASP A 317 -32.68 28.32 6.28
CA ASP A 317 -32.01 27.33 7.15
C ASP A 317 -31.96 25.93 6.51
N LEU A 318 -33.05 25.48 5.90
CA LEU A 318 -33.10 24.20 5.17
C LEU A 318 -32.34 24.26 3.86
N GLN A 319 -32.33 25.43 3.16
CA GLN A 319 -31.51 25.58 1.95
C GLN A 319 -30.03 25.45 2.26
N LYS A 320 -29.57 26.10 3.34
CA LYS A 320 -28.20 25.98 3.82
C LYS A 320 -27.86 24.54 4.17
N TYR A 321 -28.72 23.86 4.92
CA TYR A 321 -28.55 22.46 5.30
C TYR A 321 -28.50 21.53 4.06
N ILE A 322 -29.40 21.70 3.09
CA ILE A 322 -29.36 20.95 1.83
C ILE A 322 -28.03 21.19 1.11
N SER A 323 -27.59 22.45 1.02
CA SER A 323 -26.32 22.79 0.38
C SER A 323 -25.13 22.15 1.11
N ASP A 324 -25.10 22.14 2.44
CA ASP A 324 -24.04 21.53 3.23
C ASP A 324 -24.00 19.99 3.06
N VAL A 325 -25.16 19.36 2.89
CA VAL A 325 -25.26 17.89 2.67
C VAL A 325 -24.89 17.49 1.25
N VAL A 326 -25.31 18.27 0.27
CA VAL A 326 -25.12 17.97 -1.17
C VAL A 326 -23.74 18.43 -1.64
N SER A 327 -23.26 19.57 -1.14
CA SER A 327 -21.93 20.09 -1.47
C SER A 327 -20.88 19.39 -0.63
N VAL A 328 -20.12 18.52 -1.22
CA VAL A 328 -18.90 18.02 -0.59
C VAL A 328 -17.90 19.16 -0.60
N LYS A 329 -17.80 19.91 0.51
CA LYS A 329 -16.79 20.96 0.66
C LYS A 329 -15.43 20.30 0.81
N PHE A 330 -14.75 20.08 -0.31
CA PHE A 330 -13.31 19.91 -0.28
C PHE A 330 -12.71 21.28 -0.04
N SER A 331 -12.01 21.47 1.08
CA SER A 331 -11.23 22.68 1.31
C SER A 331 -10.28 22.86 0.14
N SER A 332 -10.47 23.93 -0.61
CA SER A 332 -9.81 24.24 -1.88
C SER A 332 -8.32 24.63 -1.75
N SER A 333 -7.60 24.10 -0.78
CA SER A 333 -6.14 24.22 -0.72
C SER A 333 -5.42 23.23 -1.63
N CYS A 334 -6.16 22.36 -2.34
CA CYS A 334 -5.57 21.48 -3.32
C CYS A 334 -5.31 22.27 -4.59
N SER A 335 -4.07 22.75 -4.77
CA SER A 335 -3.49 23.08 -6.08
C SER A 335 -3.95 22.04 -7.10
N LYS A 336 -4.06 22.42 -8.39
CA LYS A 336 -4.35 21.50 -9.52
C LYS A 336 -3.37 20.33 -9.50
N ASN A 337 -3.65 19.34 -8.66
CA ASN A 337 -2.77 18.19 -8.49
C ASN A 337 -2.98 17.24 -9.67
N PHE A 338 -1.88 16.68 -10.13
CA PHE A 338 -1.86 15.59 -11.09
C PHE A 338 -2.82 14.48 -10.66
N THR A 339 -3.68 14.04 -11.58
CA THR A 339 -4.63 12.96 -11.33
C THR A 339 -4.01 11.62 -11.71
N GLU A 340 -3.60 10.84 -10.72
CA GLU A 340 -2.86 9.59 -10.93
C GLU A 340 -3.58 8.56 -11.80
N HIS A 341 -4.92 8.56 -11.77
CA HIS A 341 -5.74 7.62 -12.54
C HIS A 341 -6.26 8.20 -13.86
N GLY A 342 -6.15 9.51 -14.10
CA GLY A 342 -6.77 10.16 -15.25
C GLY A 342 -6.38 9.54 -16.60
N HIS A 343 -5.11 9.29 -16.82
CA HIS A 343 -4.56 8.70 -18.06
C HIS A 343 -4.75 7.17 -18.18
N GLU A 344 -5.14 6.51 -17.10
CA GLU A 344 -5.44 5.08 -17.04
C GLU A 344 -6.94 4.79 -17.16
N CYS A 345 -7.77 5.83 -17.15
CA CYS A 345 -9.22 5.75 -17.07
C CYS A 345 -9.87 5.61 -18.46
N GLY A 346 -11.19 5.46 -18.48
CA GLY A 346 -11.95 5.44 -19.72
C GLY A 346 -12.11 4.05 -20.36
N GLY A 347 -11.92 2.99 -19.57
CA GLY A 347 -12.11 1.62 -20.06
C GLY A 347 -10.84 0.94 -20.60
N LEU A 348 -9.69 1.61 -20.52
CA LEU A 348 -8.40 1.09 -20.98
C LEU A 348 -7.99 -0.18 -20.23
N HIS A 349 -7.38 -1.15 -20.92
CA HIS A 349 -6.98 -2.44 -20.36
C HIS A 349 -5.55 -2.52 -19.89
N TRP A 350 -4.65 -1.70 -20.48
CA TRP A 350 -3.23 -1.79 -20.22
C TRP A 350 -2.86 -1.72 -18.71
N PRO A 351 -3.57 -0.95 -17.81
CA PRO A 351 -3.22 -0.92 -16.40
C PRO A 351 -3.50 -2.23 -15.66
N LEU A 352 -4.41 -3.07 -16.20
CA LEU A 352 -4.66 -4.41 -15.65
C LEU A 352 -3.66 -5.44 -16.16
N VAL A 353 -3.24 -5.33 -17.41
CA VAL A 353 -2.41 -6.32 -18.09
C VAL A 353 -0.93 -6.13 -17.77
N LEU A 354 -0.43 -4.89 -17.85
CA LEU A 354 0.99 -4.60 -17.63
C LEU A 354 1.37 -4.80 -16.13
N PRO A 355 2.62 -5.19 -15.83
CA PRO A 355 3.14 -5.28 -14.47
C PRO A 355 2.97 -3.97 -13.69
N SER A 356 2.83 -4.06 -12.37
CA SER A 356 2.62 -2.87 -11.52
C SER A 356 3.76 -1.85 -11.65
N GLU A 357 5.01 -2.30 -11.77
CA GLU A 357 6.18 -1.42 -11.99
C GLU A 357 6.11 -0.66 -13.31
N VAL A 358 5.56 -1.28 -14.36
CA VAL A 358 5.37 -0.64 -15.68
C VAL A 358 4.26 0.41 -15.62
N VAL A 359 3.16 0.10 -14.94
CA VAL A 359 2.07 1.07 -14.72
C VAL A 359 2.56 2.23 -13.85
N LEU A 360 3.38 1.97 -12.84
CA LEU A 360 4.02 3.01 -12.01
C LEU A 360 4.91 3.92 -12.86
N ALA A 361 5.69 3.37 -13.79
CA ALA A 361 6.48 4.15 -14.75
C ALA A 361 5.60 5.06 -15.61
N GLY A 362 4.45 4.56 -16.06
CA GLY A 362 3.44 5.36 -16.76
C GLY A 362 2.95 6.55 -15.94
N ARG A 363 2.66 6.35 -14.65
CA ARG A 363 2.27 7.43 -13.71
C ARG A 363 3.38 8.46 -13.50
N VAL A 364 4.62 7.99 -13.37
CA VAL A 364 5.79 8.87 -13.25
C VAL A 364 5.95 9.74 -14.48
N LEU A 365 5.86 9.15 -15.69
CA LEU A 365 5.97 9.90 -16.96
C LEU A 365 4.81 10.88 -17.15
N ALA A 366 3.58 10.44 -16.92
CA ALA A 366 2.40 11.29 -17.07
C ALA A 366 2.48 12.51 -16.14
N LYS A 367 2.88 12.31 -14.88
CA LYS A 367 3.11 13.42 -13.94
C LYS A 367 4.23 14.34 -14.38
N TYR A 368 5.32 13.77 -14.90
CA TYR A 368 6.44 14.56 -15.43
C TYR A 368 6.01 15.49 -16.57
N ILE A 369 5.26 14.99 -17.54
CA ILE A 369 4.81 15.77 -18.68
C ILE A 369 3.81 16.87 -18.25
N GLU A 370 2.89 16.55 -17.35
CA GLU A 370 1.96 17.56 -16.85
C GLU A 370 2.67 18.69 -16.08
N GLN A 371 3.75 18.38 -15.38
CA GLN A 371 4.58 19.37 -14.69
C GLN A 371 5.43 20.24 -15.64
N GLN A 372 5.73 19.76 -16.85
CA GLN A 372 6.45 20.53 -17.87
C GLN A 372 5.55 21.52 -18.64
N ARG A 373 4.23 21.43 -18.49
CA ARG A 373 3.33 22.40 -19.12
C ARG A 373 3.52 23.81 -18.55
N PRO A 374 3.48 24.89 -19.39
CA PRO A 374 3.88 26.26 -19.00
C PRO A 374 3.15 26.89 -17.83
N SER A 375 2.07 26.26 -17.34
CA SER A 375 1.26 26.76 -16.23
C SER A 375 1.66 26.22 -14.85
N SER A 376 2.63 25.33 -14.77
CA SER A 376 3.08 24.74 -13.51
C SER A 376 4.41 25.33 -13.07
N LEU A 377 4.45 25.94 -11.88
CA LEU A 377 5.65 26.45 -11.22
C LEU A 377 6.68 25.33 -11.01
N ASN A 378 7.88 25.59 -11.50
CA ASN A 378 9.09 24.75 -11.46
C ASN A 378 9.33 24.00 -10.15
N LEU A 379 9.09 22.69 -10.13
CA LEU A 379 9.76 21.77 -9.22
C LEU A 379 10.77 20.96 -10.05
N SER A 380 12.05 21.20 -9.78
CA SER A 380 13.18 20.61 -10.50
C SER A 380 13.17 19.08 -10.36
N LEU A 381 12.83 18.38 -11.44
CA LEU A 381 12.85 16.91 -11.56
C LEU A 381 14.25 16.32 -11.77
N ARG A 382 15.31 17.12 -11.64
CA ARG A 382 16.68 16.62 -11.67
C ARG A 382 16.89 15.43 -10.73
N GLY A 383 16.18 15.34 -9.60
CA GLY A 383 16.31 14.26 -8.63
C GLY A 383 15.88 12.88 -9.14
N LEU A 384 14.85 12.75 -9.98
CA LEU A 384 14.36 11.45 -10.48
C LEU A 384 15.38 10.80 -11.44
N TRP A 385 15.80 11.54 -12.46
CA TRP A 385 16.74 11.04 -13.48
C TRP A 385 18.14 10.78 -12.94
N ASP A 386 18.44 11.33 -11.78
CA ASP A 386 19.70 11.10 -11.08
C ASP A 386 19.69 9.81 -10.22
N LEU A 387 18.56 9.15 -10.02
CA LEU A 387 18.49 7.90 -9.24
C LEU A 387 19.30 6.79 -9.90
N CYS A 388 19.85 5.90 -9.09
CA CYS A 388 20.59 4.74 -9.57
C CYS A 388 19.66 3.78 -10.35
N HIS A 389 20.14 3.25 -11.48
CA HIS A 389 19.33 2.34 -12.30
C HIS A 389 19.83 0.89 -12.36
N ASN A 390 21.09 0.64 -12.06
CA ASN A 390 21.72 -0.70 -12.08
C ASN A 390 21.39 -1.56 -13.33
N TYR A 391 21.14 -0.92 -14.48
CA TYR A 391 20.70 -1.63 -15.69
C TYR A 391 21.68 -2.73 -16.15
N ALA A 392 22.99 -2.49 -16.04
CA ALA A 392 23.99 -3.45 -16.43
C ALA A 392 23.92 -4.77 -15.64
N GLN A 393 23.55 -4.68 -14.36
CA GLN A 393 23.43 -5.79 -13.41
C GLN A 393 22.07 -6.52 -13.48
N LEU A 394 21.10 -6.01 -14.25
CA LEU A 394 19.80 -6.67 -14.38
C LEU A 394 19.96 -8.08 -14.96
N PRO A 395 19.13 -9.04 -14.49
CA PRO A 395 19.02 -10.35 -15.13
C PRO A 395 18.71 -10.18 -16.61
N PRO A 396 19.36 -10.98 -17.50
CA PRO A 396 19.20 -10.85 -18.94
C PRO A 396 17.73 -10.82 -19.39
N GLU A 397 16.90 -11.72 -18.86
CA GLU A 397 15.46 -11.77 -19.20
C GLU A 397 14.73 -10.47 -18.84
N SER A 398 15.05 -9.85 -17.72
CA SER A 398 14.48 -8.56 -17.31
C SER A 398 14.84 -7.43 -18.26
N LYS A 399 16.04 -7.46 -18.88
CA LYS A 399 16.41 -6.47 -19.91
C LYS A 399 15.50 -6.54 -21.12
N LEU A 400 15.24 -7.75 -21.64
CA LEU A 400 14.31 -7.93 -22.75
C LEU A 400 12.89 -7.52 -22.38
N GLU A 401 12.44 -7.88 -21.20
CA GLU A 401 11.11 -7.50 -20.69
C GLU A 401 10.96 -5.98 -20.63
N PHE A 402 11.92 -5.28 -20.06
CA PHE A 402 11.86 -3.82 -19.93
C PHE A 402 11.81 -3.13 -21.29
N HIS A 403 12.58 -3.59 -22.29
CA HIS A 403 12.49 -3.07 -23.65
C HIS A 403 11.10 -3.27 -24.26
N VAL A 404 10.55 -4.49 -24.19
CA VAL A 404 9.22 -4.79 -24.74
C VAL A 404 8.13 -4.01 -24.03
N TYR A 405 8.16 -3.96 -22.68
CA TYR A 405 7.18 -3.20 -21.90
C TYR A 405 7.28 -1.69 -22.15
N SER A 406 8.49 -1.16 -22.34
CA SER A 406 8.70 0.27 -22.63
C SER A 406 8.04 0.66 -23.95
N ILE A 407 8.22 -0.14 -25.02
CA ILE A 407 7.60 0.13 -26.32
C ILE A 407 6.07 0.07 -26.21
N VAL A 408 5.53 -0.96 -25.56
CA VAL A 408 4.08 -1.11 -25.39
C VAL A 408 3.50 0.02 -24.53
N LEU A 409 4.15 0.37 -23.42
CA LEU A 409 3.69 1.47 -22.56
C LEU A 409 3.70 2.81 -23.29
N MET A 410 4.76 3.11 -24.06
CA MET A 410 4.82 4.35 -24.86
C MET A 410 3.67 4.44 -25.85
N GLN A 411 3.33 3.34 -26.54
CA GLN A 411 2.18 3.28 -27.44
C GLN A 411 0.86 3.51 -26.70
N CYS A 412 0.70 2.91 -25.51
CA CYS A 412 -0.50 3.12 -24.67
C CYS A 412 -0.62 4.56 -24.20
N LEU A 413 0.48 5.19 -23.78
CA LEU A 413 0.50 6.58 -23.34
C LEU A 413 0.27 7.55 -24.51
N GLN A 414 0.81 7.27 -25.70
CA GLN A 414 0.56 8.06 -26.91
C GLN A 414 -0.94 8.10 -27.26
N HIS A 415 -1.66 7.00 -27.03
CA HIS A 415 -3.12 6.99 -27.21
C HIS A 415 -3.83 8.03 -26.32
N SER A 416 -3.36 8.22 -25.08
CA SER A 416 -3.98 9.16 -24.13
C SER A 416 -3.50 10.62 -24.27
N TYR A 417 -2.25 10.82 -24.68
CA TYR A 417 -1.57 12.13 -24.71
C TYR A 417 -1.23 12.63 -26.12
N GLY A 418 -1.45 11.81 -27.15
CA GLY A 418 -1.16 12.18 -28.53
C GLY A 418 0.31 12.47 -28.79
N SER A 419 0.60 13.54 -29.50
CA SER A 419 1.96 13.92 -29.92
C SER A 419 2.87 14.37 -28.77
N GLU A 420 2.36 14.59 -27.57
CA GLU A 420 3.18 14.91 -26.39
C GLU A 420 4.12 13.73 -26.03
N PHE A 421 3.74 12.51 -26.41
CA PHE A 421 4.59 11.30 -26.31
C PHE A 421 5.17 10.92 -27.69
N ALA A 422 6.29 11.50 -28.05
CA ALA A 422 7.02 11.07 -29.24
C ALA A 422 7.66 9.70 -29.03
N ILE A 423 7.31 8.72 -29.86
CA ILE A 423 7.88 7.38 -29.82
C ILE A 423 9.17 7.37 -30.66
N SER A 424 10.29 7.17 -30.00
CA SER A 424 11.60 7.08 -30.60
C SER A 424 12.49 6.12 -29.83
N GLY A 425 13.59 5.67 -30.43
CA GLY A 425 14.57 4.85 -29.71
C GLY A 425 15.10 5.52 -28.44
N GLU A 426 15.23 6.86 -28.46
CA GLU A 426 15.69 7.62 -27.30
C GLU A 426 14.66 7.62 -26.15
N THR A 427 13.39 7.90 -26.44
CA THR A 427 12.33 7.90 -25.41
C THR A 427 12.11 6.50 -24.83
N ILE A 428 12.25 5.44 -25.66
CA ILE A 428 12.19 4.06 -25.17
C ILE A 428 13.40 3.74 -24.29
N ALA A 429 14.61 4.15 -24.67
CA ALA A 429 15.80 3.97 -23.85
C ALA A 429 15.68 4.65 -22.49
N GLN A 430 15.16 5.90 -22.46
CA GLN A 430 14.88 6.61 -21.22
C GLN A 430 13.86 5.87 -20.36
N LEU A 431 12.82 5.28 -20.95
CA LEU A 431 11.84 4.50 -20.21
C LEU A 431 12.39 3.18 -19.68
N VAL A 432 13.28 2.51 -20.41
CA VAL A 432 14.02 1.33 -19.91
C VAL A 432 14.86 1.70 -18.68
N ILE A 433 15.53 2.85 -18.71
CA ILE A 433 16.26 3.37 -17.54
C ILE A 433 15.29 3.67 -16.38
N LEU A 434 14.16 4.33 -16.64
CA LEU A 434 13.15 4.61 -15.61
C LEU A 434 12.61 3.33 -14.98
N LEU A 435 12.31 2.30 -15.73
CA LEU A 435 11.89 1.00 -15.19
C LEU A 435 12.99 0.38 -14.31
N SER A 436 14.24 0.50 -14.72
CA SER A 436 15.39 0.05 -13.94
C SER A 436 15.54 0.85 -12.64
N GLN A 437 15.32 2.16 -12.68
CA GLN A 437 15.32 3.04 -11.51
C GLN A 437 14.18 2.69 -10.54
N ILE A 438 12.97 2.46 -11.06
CA ILE A 438 11.79 2.07 -10.25
C ILE A 438 12.07 0.74 -9.54
N ARG A 439 12.66 -0.23 -10.23
CA ARG A 439 13.00 -1.53 -9.65
C ARG A 439 13.94 -1.41 -8.44
N VAL A 440 14.92 -0.50 -8.50
CA VAL A 440 15.94 -0.34 -7.44
C VAL A 440 15.50 0.63 -6.34
N ASN A 441 14.81 1.72 -6.70
CA ASN A 441 14.56 2.83 -5.78
C ASN A 441 13.12 2.91 -5.25
N SER A 442 12.15 2.16 -5.81
CA SER A 442 10.79 2.20 -5.29
C SER A 442 10.67 1.47 -3.95
N MET A 443 9.85 2.02 -3.07
CA MET A 443 9.58 1.45 -1.77
C MET A 443 8.24 0.71 -1.77
N ALA A 444 8.19 -0.45 -1.13
CA ALA A 444 6.95 -1.18 -0.92
C ALA A 444 6.16 -0.55 0.22
N ILE A 445 4.93 -0.09 -0.06
CA ILE A 445 4.01 0.34 1.00
C ILE A 445 3.44 -0.92 1.66
N VAL A 446 3.64 -1.03 2.97
CA VAL A 446 3.25 -2.20 3.76
C VAL A 446 2.11 -1.86 4.73
N ARG A 447 1.29 -2.86 5.02
CA ARG A 447 0.25 -2.82 6.05
C ARG A 447 0.37 -4.02 6.98
N MET A 448 -0.01 -3.83 8.23
CA MET A 448 -0.14 -4.93 9.17
C MET A 448 -1.55 -5.52 9.04
N THR A 449 -1.64 -6.82 8.77
CA THR A 449 -2.91 -7.54 8.70
C THR A 449 -2.95 -8.63 9.76
N SER A 450 -4.12 -8.83 10.37
CA SER A 450 -4.36 -9.97 11.27
C SER A 450 -4.86 -11.17 10.47
N PHE A 451 -4.47 -12.39 10.88
CA PHE A 451 -4.83 -13.62 10.18
C PHE A 451 -6.33 -13.93 10.14
N HIS A 452 -7.14 -13.31 11.00
CA HIS A 452 -8.58 -13.53 11.00
C HIS A 452 -9.33 -12.88 9.83
N ALA A 453 -8.73 -11.98 9.08
CA ALA A 453 -9.42 -11.24 8.01
C ALA A 453 -9.58 -12.01 6.68
N ILE A 454 -8.84 -13.08 6.44
CA ILE A 454 -8.79 -13.73 5.11
C ILE A 454 -9.77 -14.92 4.98
N GLY A 455 -10.27 -15.46 6.07
CA GLY A 455 -11.08 -16.69 6.07
C GLY A 455 -12.55 -16.57 6.46
N SER A 456 -13.04 -15.43 6.92
CA SER A 456 -14.27 -15.33 7.72
C SER A 456 -15.44 -14.55 7.09
N LEU A 457 -15.56 -14.53 5.76
CA LEU A 457 -16.81 -14.03 5.11
C LEU A 457 -17.92 -15.08 5.04
N ARG A 458 -17.76 -16.26 5.61
CA ARG A 458 -18.75 -17.37 5.45
C ARG A 458 -19.22 -18.09 6.73
N GLN A 459 -18.89 -17.64 7.94
CA GLN A 459 -19.45 -18.30 9.13
C GLN A 459 -19.92 -17.28 10.17
N HIS A 460 -21.18 -17.41 10.60
CA HIS A 460 -21.76 -16.69 11.72
C HIS A 460 -20.95 -16.94 13.01
N PRO A 461 -20.68 -15.91 13.83
CA PRO A 461 -20.10 -16.13 15.14
C PRO A 461 -21.20 -16.60 16.11
N GLU A 462 -21.23 -17.88 16.40
CA GLU A 462 -21.82 -18.33 17.65
C GLU A 462 -20.86 -17.92 18.78
N PHE A 463 -21.33 -17.08 19.67
CA PHE A 463 -20.64 -16.64 20.86
C PHE A 463 -20.39 -17.84 21.79
N SER A 464 -19.15 -18.30 21.88
CA SER A 464 -18.69 -19.14 22.96
C SER A 464 -17.74 -18.33 23.86
N PRO A 465 -18.05 -18.15 25.17
CA PRO A 465 -17.25 -17.35 26.07
C PRO A 465 -16.16 -18.20 26.74
N ALA A 466 -15.19 -18.66 26.02
CA ALA A 466 -13.92 -19.18 26.54
C ALA A 466 -12.95 -19.42 25.37
N ALA A 467 -12.47 -18.37 24.74
CA ALA A 467 -11.30 -18.48 23.89
C ALA A 467 -10.15 -17.77 24.62
N ASP A 468 -9.20 -18.57 25.08
CA ASP A 468 -7.88 -18.12 25.48
C ASP A 468 -7.36 -17.08 24.50
N ALA A 469 -6.65 -16.06 25.04
CA ALA A 469 -5.98 -15.02 24.27
C ALA A 469 -5.00 -15.65 23.27
N SER A 470 -5.54 -16.16 22.16
CA SER A 470 -4.73 -16.62 21.03
C SER A 470 -3.99 -15.41 20.50
N THR A 471 -2.67 -15.48 20.58
CA THR A 471 -1.74 -14.50 20.03
C THR A 471 -2.14 -14.22 18.59
N ILE A 472 -2.71 -13.03 18.35
CA ILE A 472 -3.05 -12.57 16.99
C ILE A 472 -1.73 -12.42 16.25
N SER A 473 -1.45 -13.31 15.31
CA SER A 473 -0.27 -13.22 14.48
C SER A 473 -0.47 -12.10 13.48
N MET A 474 0.26 -11.00 13.67
CA MET A 474 0.28 -9.86 12.74
C MET A 474 1.30 -10.12 11.63
N LYS A 475 0.89 -9.97 10.37
CA LYS A 475 1.75 -10.10 9.20
C LYS A 475 1.86 -8.78 8.46
N GLN A 476 3.07 -8.44 8.02
CA GLN A 476 3.27 -7.38 7.04
C GLN A 476 2.84 -7.86 5.65
N MET A 477 1.94 -7.12 5.01
CA MET A 477 1.52 -7.33 3.65
C MET A 477 1.94 -6.13 2.79
N LYS A 478 2.59 -6.40 1.66
CA LYS A 478 2.89 -5.38 0.66
C LYS A 478 1.60 -5.06 -0.08
N VAL A 479 1.12 -3.83 0.03
CA VAL A 479 -0.15 -3.39 -0.59
C VAL A 479 0.07 -2.49 -1.79
N GLY A 480 1.15 -1.73 -1.81
CA GLY A 480 1.48 -0.79 -2.88
C GLY A 480 2.98 -0.71 -3.14
N GLN A 481 3.32 0.02 -4.18
CA GLN A 481 4.69 0.37 -4.56
C GLN A 481 4.72 1.86 -4.91
N ALA A 482 5.74 2.58 -4.45
CA ALA A 482 5.81 4.03 -4.63
C ALA A 482 7.25 4.52 -4.80
N VAL A 483 7.39 5.65 -5.49
CA VAL A 483 8.65 6.36 -5.65
C VAL A 483 8.64 7.60 -4.76
N TYR A 484 9.61 7.67 -3.84
CA TYR A 484 9.87 8.81 -2.97
C TYR A 484 11.23 9.39 -3.34
N LEU A 485 11.26 10.64 -3.81
CA LEU A 485 12.47 11.21 -4.39
C LEU A 485 13.59 11.40 -3.36
N ALA A 486 13.26 11.94 -2.19
CA ALA A 486 14.20 12.07 -1.10
C ALA A 486 14.35 10.77 -0.29
N GLY A 487 13.25 10.05 -0.06
CA GLY A 487 13.23 8.75 0.61
C GLY A 487 14.14 7.71 -0.06
N SER A 488 14.24 7.74 -1.40
CA SER A 488 15.13 6.86 -2.17
C SER A 488 16.62 7.18 -2.03
N MET A 489 16.98 8.28 -1.37
CA MET A 489 18.37 8.67 -1.15
C MET A 489 18.95 8.16 0.18
N PHE A 490 18.12 7.57 1.06
CA PHE A 490 18.62 6.90 2.27
C PHE A 490 19.26 5.57 1.88
N ASN A 491 20.58 5.46 2.14
CA ASN A 491 21.33 4.26 1.85
C ASN A 491 20.97 3.08 2.78
N HIS A 492 21.32 1.87 2.34
CA HIS A 492 21.10 0.67 3.11
C HIS A 492 22.16 0.42 4.17
N SER A 493 21.68 -0.03 5.35
CA SER A 493 22.47 -0.74 6.34
C SER A 493 21.65 -1.91 6.92
N CYS A 494 22.33 -3.04 7.22
CA CYS A 494 21.71 -4.14 7.96
C CYS A 494 21.55 -3.81 9.45
N GLN A 495 22.21 -2.74 9.92
CA GLN A 495 22.04 -2.13 11.24
C GLN A 495 21.65 -0.66 11.03
N PRO A 496 20.39 -0.38 10.69
CA PRO A 496 19.93 0.94 10.36
C PRO A 496 19.81 1.82 11.60
N ASN A 497 20.10 3.12 11.47
CA ASN A 497 19.91 4.14 12.52
C ASN A 497 18.62 4.94 12.32
N ILE A 498 17.88 4.68 11.23
CA ILE A 498 16.56 5.23 10.97
C ILE A 498 15.58 4.12 10.57
N HIS A 499 14.30 4.36 10.80
CA HIS A 499 13.21 3.44 10.43
C HIS A 499 12.16 4.18 9.61
N ALA A 500 11.70 3.53 8.52
CA ALA A 500 10.64 4.02 7.65
C ALA A 500 9.31 3.29 7.92
N TYR A 501 8.23 4.06 7.98
CA TYR A 501 6.86 3.53 8.05
C TYR A 501 5.91 4.40 7.23
N PHE A 502 4.69 3.92 6.99
CA PHE A 502 3.73 4.61 6.13
C PHE A 502 2.42 4.87 6.88
N VAL A 503 2.00 6.13 6.90
CA VAL A 503 0.64 6.51 7.29
C VAL A 503 -0.11 6.85 6.02
N SER A 504 -1.14 6.05 5.69
CA SER A 504 -1.73 6.09 4.35
C SER A 504 -0.63 5.85 3.29
N ARG A 505 -0.37 6.80 2.42
CA ARG A 505 0.66 6.73 1.39
C ARG A 505 1.91 7.56 1.69
N THR A 506 1.86 8.38 2.71
CA THR A 506 2.96 9.26 3.13
C THR A 506 4.03 8.46 3.85
N LEU A 507 5.27 8.63 3.44
CA LEU A 507 6.46 8.06 4.07
C LEU A 507 6.86 8.91 5.28
N TYR A 508 7.09 8.25 6.40
CA TYR A 508 7.66 8.83 7.61
C TYR A 508 8.95 8.11 7.95
N VAL A 509 10.01 8.86 8.23
CA VAL A 509 11.32 8.33 8.64
C VAL A 509 11.66 8.88 10.01
N ARG A 510 11.94 7.98 10.98
CA ARG A 510 12.34 8.35 12.33
C ARG A 510 13.67 7.75 12.71
N ALA A 511 14.43 8.46 13.55
CA ALA A 511 15.64 7.94 14.17
C ALA A 511 15.31 6.79 15.13
N THR A 512 16.05 5.69 15.06
CA THR A 512 15.91 4.53 15.98
C THR A 512 16.87 4.61 17.15
N GLU A 513 17.84 5.50 17.06
CA GLU A 513 18.86 5.77 18.06
C GLU A 513 19.33 7.23 17.95
N PHE A 514 20.16 7.69 18.86
CA PHE A 514 20.83 9.00 18.74
C PHE A 514 21.77 8.99 17.52
N VAL A 515 21.60 9.95 16.61
CA VAL A 515 22.44 10.11 15.42
C VAL A 515 23.26 11.40 15.55
N ALA A 516 24.56 11.28 15.66
CA ALA A 516 25.46 12.42 15.79
C ALA A 516 25.55 13.21 14.48
N ARG A 517 25.77 14.51 14.59
CA ARG A 517 26.02 15.41 13.46
C ARG A 517 27.09 14.85 12.51
N GLY A 518 26.80 14.88 11.21
CA GLY A 518 27.68 14.40 10.14
C GLY A 518 27.58 12.90 9.88
N SER A 519 26.81 12.15 10.69
CA SER A 519 26.58 10.72 10.45
C SER A 519 25.68 10.51 9.24
N GLU A 520 25.91 9.41 8.51
CA GLU A 520 25.04 8.95 7.44
C GLU A 520 23.74 8.41 8.04
N LEU A 521 22.62 8.72 7.39
CA LEU A 521 21.30 8.20 7.73
C LEU A 521 21.04 6.97 6.89
N GLU A 522 20.95 5.83 7.55
CA GLU A 522 20.89 4.52 6.92
C GLU A 522 19.60 3.78 7.25
N LEU A 523 18.93 3.32 6.21
CA LEU A 523 17.67 2.58 6.27
C LEU A 523 17.91 1.09 5.97
N SER A 524 17.09 0.19 6.47
CA SER A 524 17.09 -1.20 5.99
C SER A 524 16.19 -1.37 4.78
N TYR A 525 16.73 -1.93 3.68
CA TYR A 525 15.95 -2.30 2.49
C TYR A 525 15.30 -3.69 2.59
N GLY A 526 15.59 -4.41 3.65
CA GLY A 526 15.10 -5.76 3.86
C GLY A 526 15.46 -6.30 5.23
N PRO A 527 15.96 -7.53 5.33
CA PRO A 527 16.27 -8.15 6.58
C PRO A 527 17.45 -7.45 7.29
N GLN A 528 17.35 -7.37 8.60
CA GLN A 528 18.32 -6.74 9.47
C GLN A 528 19.18 -7.79 10.19
N VAL A 529 20.26 -7.34 10.79
CA VAL A 529 21.03 -8.13 11.75
C VAL A 529 20.09 -8.61 12.87
N GLY A 530 20.17 -9.88 13.22
CA GLY A 530 19.28 -10.51 14.18
C GLY A 530 17.98 -11.08 13.59
N GLN A 531 17.66 -10.82 12.31
CA GLN A 531 16.52 -11.41 11.61
C GLN A 531 16.95 -12.54 10.67
N LEU A 532 18.00 -12.33 9.89
CA LEU A 532 18.65 -13.31 9.03
C LEU A 532 20.17 -13.26 9.21
N ASP A 533 20.84 -14.35 8.88
CA ASP A 533 22.31 -14.37 8.87
C ASP A 533 22.89 -13.49 7.74
N CYS A 534 24.18 -13.22 7.83
CA CYS A 534 24.87 -12.36 6.90
C CYS A 534 24.78 -12.86 5.44
N LYS A 535 24.89 -14.18 5.22
CA LYS A 535 24.84 -14.79 3.89
C LYS A 535 23.46 -14.59 3.25
N ASP A 536 22.41 -14.86 4.00
CA ASP A 536 21.03 -14.70 3.53
C ASP A 536 20.69 -13.23 3.29
N ARG A 537 21.18 -12.30 4.14
CA ARG A 537 21.03 -10.86 3.92
C ARG A 537 21.74 -10.40 2.64
N GLN A 538 22.97 -10.87 2.40
CA GLN A 538 23.73 -10.57 1.19
C GLN A 538 23.01 -11.08 -0.06
N GLN A 539 22.57 -12.33 -0.06
CA GLN A 539 21.83 -12.93 -1.16
C GLN A 539 20.53 -12.15 -1.44
N PHE A 540 19.77 -11.77 -0.41
CA PHE A 540 18.57 -10.96 -0.57
C PHE A 540 18.86 -9.62 -1.24
N LEU A 541 19.93 -8.92 -0.82
CA LEU A 541 20.29 -7.62 -1.37
C LEU A 541 20.80 -7.72 -2.81
N GLU A 542 21.56 -8.77 -3.13
CA GLU A 542 22.03 -9.05 -4.49
C GLU A 542 20.83 -9.31 -5.43
N ASP A 543 19.91 -10.18 -5.03
CA ASP A 543 18.76 -10.58 -5.85
C ASP A 543 17.78 -9.41 -6.12
N HIS A 544 17.58 -8.54 -5.13
CA HIS A 544 16.56 -7.49 -5.20
C HIS A 544 17.11 -6.13 -5.63
N TYR A 545 18.35 -5.82 -5.27
CA TYR A 545 18.95 -4.48 -5.46
C TYR A 545 20.28 -4.51 -6.21
N SER A 546 20.79 -5.70 -6.52
CA SER A 546 22.03 -5.91 -7.30
C SER A 546 23.27 -5.25 -6.67
N PHE A 547 23.40 -5.33 -5.34
CA PHE A 547 24.61 -4.90 -4.63
C PHE A 547 24.95 -5.79 -3.43
N SER A 548 26.24 -5.86 -3.09
CA SER A 548 26.75 -6.53 -1.92
C SER A 548 26.97 -5.53 -0.79
N CYS A 549 26.30 -5.73 0.35
CA CYS A 549 26.37 -4.80 1.49
C CYS A 549 27.70 -4.90 2.24
N LYS A 550 28.30 -3.74 2.55
CA LYS A 550 29.55 -3.62 3.31
C LYS A 550 29.37 -2.83 4.62
N CYS A 551 28.15 -2.81 5.17
CA CYS A 551 27.89 -2.15 6.45
C CYS A 551 28.59 -2.86 7.61
N SER A 552 28.62 -2.25 8.80
CA SER A 552 29.20 -2.83 10.01
C SER A 552 28.64 -4.21 10.33
N GLY A 553 27.33 -4.41 10.17
CA GLY A 553 26.67 -5.70 10.38
C GLY A 553 27.04 -6.82 9.40
N CYS A 554 27.64 -6.48 8.25
CA CYS A 554 28.11 -7.47 7.27
C CYS A 554 29.64 -7.63 7.29
N SER A 555 30.38 -6.57 7.62
CA SER A 555 31.84 -6.57 7.60
C SER A 555 32.45 -6.98 8.94
N GLN A 556 31.70 -6.85 10.04
CA GLN A 556 32.16 -7.24 11.38
C GLN A 556 31.59 -8.61 11.78
N LEU A 557 32.24 -9.30 12.71
CA LEU A 557 31.72 -10.51 13.33
C LEU A 557 30.43 -10.15 14.08
N ASN A 558 29.31 -10.70 13.65
CA ASN A 558 28.02 -10.43 14.28
C ASN A 558 27.52 -11.65 15.05
N LEU A 559 27.56 -11.55 16.36
CA LEU A 559 27.17 -12.62 17.26
C LEU A 559 25.70 -12.98 17.18
N SER A 560 24.84 -12.03 16.83
CA SER A 560 23.42 -12.29 16.60
C SER A 560 23.24 -13.30 15.46
N ASP A 561 24.07 -13.26 14.42
CA ASP A 561 24.00 -14.21 13.32
C ASP A 561 24.39 -15.64 13.78
N LEU A 562 25.37 -15.78 14.67
CA LEU A 562 25.73 -17.08 15.23
C LEU A 562 24.59 -17.67 16.06
N VAL A 563 23.91 -16.88 16.87
CA VAL A 563 22.78 -17.34 17.69
C VAL A 563 21.61 -17.79 16.81
N LEU A 564 21.33 -17.08 15.71
CA LEU A 564 20.28 -17.43 14.77
C LEU A 564 20.47 -18.80 14.11
N ASN A 565 21.72 -19.21 13.92
CA ASN A 565 22.11 -20.48 13.28
C ASN A 565 22.58 -21.52 14.28
N SER A 566 22.32 -21.34 15.58
CA SER A 566 22.69 -22.27 16.61
C SER A 566 21.51 -23.12 17.09
N TYR A 567 21.82 -24.28 17.67
CA TYR A 567 20.88 -25.15 18.38
C TYR A 567 21.09 -25.03 19.87
N GLN A 568 20.05 -25.21 20.66
CA GLN A 568 20.18 -25.29 22.11
C GLN A 568 20.86 -26.61 22.53
N CYS A 569 21.62 -26.57 23.61
CA CYS A 569 22.18 -27.78 24.18
C CYS A 569 21.10 -28.75 24.65
N VAL A 570 21.26 -30.03 24.34
CA VAL A 570 20.32 -31.11 24.75
C VAL A 570 20.42 -31.49 26.21
N LYS A 571 21.46 -31.06 26.91
CA LYS A 571 21.66 -31.35 28.34
C LYS A 571 20.75 -30.50 29.20
N MET A 572 19.94 -31.12 30.04
CA MET A 572 19.07 -30.42 30.98
C MET A 572 19.88 -29.40 31.82
N ASN A 573 19.32 -28.22 31.99
CA ASN A 573 19.91 -27.09 32.72
C ASN A 573 21.20 -26.51 32.10
N CYS A 574 21.52 -26.84 30.84
CA CYS A 574 22.59 -26.18 30.09
C CYS A 574 21.99 -25.20 29.07
N TYR A 575 22.26 -23.93 29.26
CA TYR A 575 21.82 -22.87 28.35
C TYR A 575 22.87 -22.55 27.27
N GLY A 576 23.78 -23.49 27.00
CA GLY A 576 24.78 -23.38 25.95
C GLY A 576 24.19 -23.62 24.56
N VAL A 577 24.92 -23.20 23.52
CA VAL A 577 24.53 -23.36 22.11
C VAL A 577 25.45 -24.35 21.41
N VAL A 578 24.91 -25.00 20.40
CA VAL A 578 25.58 -25.93 19.49
C VAL A 578 25.60 -25.33 18.10
N LEU A 579 26.76 -25.20 17.48
CA LEU A 579 26.92 -24.65 16.14
C LEU A 579 27.00 -25.75 15.09
N ASP A 580 26.44 -25.48 13.92
CA ASP A 580 26.54 -26.33 12.74
C ASP A 580 27.92 -26.18 12.07
N SER A 581 28.34 -27.19 11.30
CA SER A 581 29.58 -27.19 10.53
C SER A 581 29.65 -26.03 9.57
N HIS A 582 28.53 -25.73 8.84
CA HIS A 582 28.46 -24.62 7.90
C HIS A 582 28.63 -23.26 8.56
N VAL A 583 28.09 -23.09 9.76
CA VAL A 583 28.23 -21.85 10.53
C VAL A 583 29.65 -21.66 11.00
N VAL A 584 30.27 -22.74 11.51
CA VAL A 584 31.66 -22.73 11.98
C VAL A 584 32.63 -22.45 10.85
N GLU A 585 32.45 -23.06 9.68
CA GLU A 585 33.30 -22.83 8.50
C GLU A 585 33.15 -21.38 7.97
N TYR A 586 31.94 -20.88 7.86
CA TYR A 586 31.68 -19.52 7.40
C TYR A 586 32.25 -18.47 8.34
N GLU A 587 32.05 -18.62 9.64
CA GLU A 587 32.59 -17.69 10.63
C GLU A 587 34.10 -17.78 10.76
N ASN A 588 34.68 -18.97 10.60
CA ASN A 588 36.14 -19.13 10.55
C ASN A 588 36.74 -18.39 9.34
N GLN A 589 36.12 -18.45 8.16
CA GLN A 589 36.57 -17.70 7.00
C GLN A 589 36.50 -16.19 7.26
N LYS A 590 35.44 -15.73 7.88
CA LYS A 590 35.27 -14.34 8.31
C LYS A 590 36.37 -13.92 9.31
N LEU A 591 36.57 -14.70 10.35
CA LEU A 591 37.61 -14.48 11.36
C LEU A 591 39.02 -14.39 10.73
N HIS A 592 39.35 -15.28 9.82
CA HIS A 592 40.63 -15.23 9.09
C HIS A 592 40.78 -13.98 8.24
N SER A 593 39.71 -13.49 7.63
CA SER A 593 39.76 -12.24 6.86
C SER A 593 39.95 -10.99 7.73
N PHE A 594 39.49 -11.05 9.00
CA PHE A 594 39.61 -9.95 9.97
C PHE A 594 40.95 -9.94 10.72
N LEU A 595 41.46 -11.13 11.06
CA LEU A 595 42.65 -11.23 11.87
C LEU A 595 43.94 -11.03 11.08
N GLY A 596 43.90 -11.07 9.75
CA GLY A 596 45.10 -11.01 8.93
C GLY A 596 46.05 -12.19 9.18
N PRO A 597 47.26 -12.19 8.61
CA PRO A 597 48.24 -13.20 8.90
C PRO A 597 48.65 -13.18 10.40
N PRO A 598 48.95 -14.35 10.99
CA PRO A 598 49.18 -14.47 12.42
C PRO A 598 50.31 -13.55 12.87
N GLY A 599 49.98 -12.55 13.66
CA GLY A 599 50.92 -11.55 14.20
C GLY A 599 50.41 -10.12 14.35
N MET A 600 49.27 -9.75 13.76
CA MET A 600 48.66 -8.42 13.94
C MET A 600 47.28 -8.54 14.57
N ILE A 601 47.22 -8.58 15.88
CA ILE A 601 45.97 -8.41 16.63
C ILE A 601 45.62 -6.93 16.60
N ASN A 602 44.63 -6.57 15.81
CA ASN A 602 44.09 -5.22 15.79
C ASN A 602 43.24 -5.02 17.05
N SER A 603 43.74 -4.23 18.01
CA SER A 603 43.11 -3.91 19.30
C SER A 603 41.79 -3.09 19.21
N ASN A 604 41.23 -2.90 18.02
CA ASN A 604 40.06 -2.07 17.75
C ASN A 604 38.80 -2.86 17.39
N LEU A 605 38.73 -4.14 17.76
CA LEU A 605 37.44 -4.88 17.67
C LEU A 605 36.47 -4.28 18.70
N LYS A 606 35.63 -3.34 18.27
CA LYS A 606 34.44 -2.92 19.01
C LYS A 606 33.43 -4.08 18.93
N VAL A 607 33.38 -4.87 20.01
CA VAL A 607 32.29 -5.80 20.25
C VAL A 607 31.09 -4.98 20.68
N ASP A 608 30.07 -4.91 19.85
CA ASP A 608 28.82 -4.25 20.20
C ASP A 608 28.27 -4.85 21.49
N ASN A 609 27.98 -3.99 22.47
CA ASN A 609 27.41 -4.35 23.76
C ASN A 609 25.93 -4.79 23.61
N CYS A 610 25.70 -5.95 23.03
CA CYS A 610 24.36 -6.59 23.10
C CYS A 610 24.10 -7.04 24.54
N ARG A 611 23.01 -6.57 25.13
CA ARG A 611 22.54 -6.75 26.51
C ARG A 611 22.21 -8.21 26.93
N ILE A 612 22.65 -9.24 26.22
CA ILE A 612 22.36 -10.62 26.54
C ILE A 612 23.66 -11.28 27.02
N ASP A 613 23.79 -11.51 28.32
CA ASP A 613 24.95 -12.12 28.97
C ASP A 613 25.41 -13.45 28.34
N SER A 614 24.49 -14.25 27.83
CA SER A 614 24.80 -15.52 27.14
C SER A 614 25.53 -15.29 25.80
N ILE A 615 25.15 -14.28 25.03
CA ILE A 615 25.78 -13.94 23.74
C ILE A 615 27.20 -13.44 23.98
N SER A 616 27.42 -12.61 25.00
CA SER A 616 28.74 -12.13 25.38
C SER A 616 29.68 -13.23 25.77
N LYS A 617 29.17 -14.29 26.45
CA LYS A 617 29.94 -15.47 26.83
C LYS A 617 30.33 -16.34 25.63
N ILE A 618 29.38 -16.54 24.68
CA ILE A 618 29.62 -17.27 23.43
C ILE A 618 30.69 -16.54 22.60
N ALA A 619 30.55 -15.20 22.47
CA ALA A 619 31.52 -14.38 21.79
C ALA A 619 32.93 -14.52 22.33
N ARG A 620 33.04 -14.37 23.63
CA ARG A 620 34.34 -14.48 24.31
C ARG A 620 34.92 -15.87 24.11
N TYR A 621 34.11 -16.91 24.23
CA TYR A 621 34.53 -18.27 24.01
C TYR A 621 35.03 -18.53 22.59
N VAL A 622 34.29 -18.07 21.57
CA VAL A 622 34.69 -18.22 20.15
C VAL A 622 35.95 -17.42 19.84
N LEU A 623 36.09 -16.20 20.38
CA LEU A 623 37.32 -15.40 20.20
C LEU A 623 38.55 -15.96 20.91
N GLU A 624 38.37 -16.51 22.10
CA GLU A 624 39.45 -17.05 22.92
C GLU A 624 39.87 -18.47 22.48
N ASN A 625 38.93 -19.26 21.88
CA ASN A 625 39.13 -20.69 21.56
C ASN A 625 38.97 -21.02 20.07
N ASN A 626 39.36 -20.10 19.20
CA ASN A 626 39.17 -20.18 17.75
C ASN A 626 39.60 -21.50 17.07
N HIS A 627 40.45 -22.27 17.70
CA HIS A 627 40.95 -23.57 17.21
C HIS A 627 40.17 -24.78 17.74
N LEU A 628 39.16 -24.60 18.62
CA LEU A 628 38.53 -25.66 19.39
C LEU A 628 37.02 -25.74 19.23
N VAL A 629 36.41 -24.89 18.40
CA VAL A 629 34.96 -24.98 18.14
C VAL A 629 34.70 -26.21 17.28
N LYS A 630 34.22 -27.27 17.93
CA LYS A 630 33.84 -28.50 17.25
C LYS A 630 32.35 -28.40 16.85
N PRO A 631 32.01 -28.51 15.55
CA PRO A 631 30.61 -28.55 15.12
C PRO A 631 29.86 -29.66 15.84
N GLY A 632 28.60 -29.43 16.18
CA GLY A 632 27.77 -30.39 16.89
C GLY A 632 27.99 -30.47 18.39
N CYS A 633 29.01 -29.79 18.94
CA CYS A 633 29.28 -29.80 20.39
C CYS A 633 28.81 -28.51 21.04
N CYS A 634 28.20 -28.62 22.23
CA CYS A 634 27.81 -27.47 23.03
C CYS A 634 29.00 -26.64 23.48
N LEU A 635 29.00 -25.34 23.18
CA LEU A 635 30.08 -24.42 23.53
C LEU A 635 30.27 -24.23 25.05
N ASN A 636 29.24 -24.56 25.85
CA ASN A 636 29.30 -24.38 27.31
C ASN A 636 29.72 -25.67 28.06
N CYS A 637 29.21 -26.84 27.64
CA CYS A 637 29.42 -28.08 28.40
C CYS A 637 30.01 -29.22 27.56
N GLY A 638 30.28 -29.02 26.28
CA GLY A 638 30.87 -30.00 25.37
C GLY A 638 29.94 -31.15 24.97
N THR A 639 28.68 -31.18 25.40
CA THR A 639 27.75 -32.26 25.05
C THR A 639 27.48 -32.23 23.56
N GLU A 640 27.56 -33.38 22.90
CA GLU A 640 27.25 -33.54 21.47
C GLU A 640 25.74 -33.55 21.24
N ARG A 641 25.31 -32.93 20.14
CA ARG A 641 23.94 -32.96 19.62
C ARG A 641 23.97 -33.57 18.23
N ASP A 642 23.04 -34.47 17.97
CA ASP A 642 22.81 -35.02 16.64
C ASP A 642 22.20 -33.90 15.71
N LEU A 643 23.05 -33.36 14.82
CA LEU A 643 22.67 -32.32 13.89
C LEU A 643 21.85 -32.87 12.74
N GLU A 644 22.08 -34.13 12.28
CA GLU A 644 21.29 -34.71 11.18
C GLU A 644 19.83 -34.88 11.56
N SER A 645 19.58 -35.43 12.75
CA SER A 645 18.22 -35.53 13.31
C SER A 645 17.57 -34.14 13.47
N SER A 646 18.34 -33.15 13.92
CA SER A 646 17.86 -31.76 14.08
C SER A 646 17.52 -31.12 12.74
N HIS A 647 18.34 -31.34 11.71
CA HIS A 647 18.06 -30.84 10.34
C HIS A 647 16.83 -31.52 9.71
N SER A 648 16.69 -32.84 9.91
CA SER A 648 15.53 -33.60 9.41
C SER A 648 14.24 -33.05 10.02
N ALA A 649 14.20 -32.86 11.33
CA ALA A 649 13.02 -32.29 12.01
C ALA A 649 12.67 -30.88 11.54
N ILE A 650 13.69 -30.04 11.30
CA ILE A 650 13.47 -28.68 10.77
C ILE A 650 12.92 -28.73 9.33
N ASN A 651 13.46 -29.60 8.48
CA ASN A 651 13.00 -29.75 7.11
C ASN A 651 11.56 -30.30 7.04
N GLU A 652 11.21 -31.27 7.90
CA GLU A 652 9.84 -31.76 8.01
C GLU A 652 8.88 -30.67 8.47
N ALA A 653 9.26 -29.88 9.47
CA ALA A 653 8.48 -28.73 9.91
C ALA A 653 8.32 -27.69 8.79
N ASP A 654 9.38 -27.39 8.03
CA ASP A 654 9.33 -26.46 6.88
C ASP A 654 8.35 -26.95 5.80
N ILE A 655 8.39 -28.24 5.48
CA ILE A 655 7.46 -28.84 4.50
C ILE A 655 6.01 -28.73 5.00
N CYS A 656 5.75 -29.07 6.27
CA CYS A 656 4.43 -28.96 6.86
C CYS A 656 3.91 -27.51 6.84
N PHE A 657 4.74 -26.52 7.20
CA PHE A 657 4.35 -25.11 7.20
C PHE A 657 4.13 -24.56 5.79
N ARG A 658 4.93 -24.94 4.80
CA ARG A 658 4.70 -24.56 3.40
C ARG A 658 3.40 -25.14 2.85
N GLY A 659 3.09 -26.40 3.20
CA GLY A 659 1.84 -27.05 2.82
C GLY A 659 0.59 -26.38 3.40
N MET A 660 0.70 -25.71 4.54
CA MET A 660 -0.39 -24.96 5.18
C MET A 660 -0.52 -23.50 4.69
N HIS A 661 0.26 -23.08 3.71
CA HIS A 661 0.32 -21.68 3.22
C HIS A 661 0.57 -20.64 4.34
N LEU A 662 1.17 -21.06 5.44
CA LEU A 662 1.50 -20.20 6.55
C LEU A 662 2.91 -19.64 6.33
N LEU A 663 3.04 -18.36 6.55
CA LEU A 663 4.19 -17.43 6.59
C LEU A 663 5.62 -17.99 6.37
N PRO A 664 6.58 -17.12 5.93
CA PRO A 664 7.96 -17.53 5.73
C PRO A 664 8.49 -18.17 7.00
N VAL A 665 8.70 -19.46 6.89
CA VAL A 665 8.94 -20.43 7.95
C VAL A 665 10.20 -20.17 8.77
N ARG A 666 11.14 -19.37 8.24
CA ARG A 666 12.42 -19.10 8.92
C ARG A 666 12.26 -18.41 10.27
N SER A 667 11.32 -17.46 10.41
CA SER A 667 11.09 -16.78 11.70
C SER A 667 10.45 -17.68 12.76
N LEU A 668 9.69 -18.69 12.34
CA LEU A 668 9.13 -19.73 13.23
C LEU A 668 10.13 -20.85 13.52
N LEU A 669 10.93 -21.26 12.54
CA LEU A 669 12.02 -22.23 12.73
C LEU A 669 13.11 -21.74 13.69
N MET A 670 13.33 -20.42 13.79
CA MET A 670 14.19 -19.86 14.82
C MET A 670 13.71 -20.18 16.23
N ARG A 671 12.38 -20.16 16.47
CA ARG A 671 11.83 -20.59 17.78
C ARG A 671 12.00 -22.09 18.01
N PHE A 672 11.89 -22.93 16.96
CA PHE A 672 12.13 -24.36 17.06
C PHE A 672 13.63 -24.73 17.21
N ARG A 673 14.55 -23.91 16.71
CA ARG A 673 15.99 -24.10 16.95
C ARG A 673 16.38 -23.86 18.42
N MET A 674 15.59 -23.06 19.15
CA MET A 674 15.81 -22.75 20.56
C MET A 674 15.11 -23.73 21.53
N HIS A 675 14.16 -24.52 21.06
CA HIS A 675 13.54 -25.64 21.79
C HIS A 675 14.07 -26.96 21.30
#